data_962c9e6635226c1687d787abdb0c78d3
#
_entry.id   962c9e6635226c1687d787abdb0c78d3
#
_cell.length_a   1.000
_cell.length_b   1.000
_cell.length_c   1.000
_cell.angle_alpha   90.00
_cell.angle_beta   90.00
_cell.angle_gamma   90.00
#
_symmetry.space_group_name_H-M   'P 1'
#
loop_
_entity.id
_entity.type
_entity.pdbx_description
1 polymer ?
#
loop_
_entity_poly.entity_id
_entity_poly.type
_entity_poly.pdbx_seq_one_letter_code
_entity_poly.pdbx_strand_id
1 'polypeptide(L)'
;MGLGRLAGNDEEDEEGNNGDNPSALLEKLLDVLQNDTSAEVRRTLLLNLPLTPSTLPFLLERARDVDGPTRRALYTRLLPTLGDFRHLSLSMREKLLRWGMRDRDDSVRKAAGRLFYDRWIEDCASSYKTEEEEDGERSSSPTIAALTELLERIDVVNSGVDNGIAHEAMKNFWEGRPDYRDSVTFDHQFWETLTAESAFMARSFNSFCRQEGNGKLEDLADEKIPEVTAMAFYLHKYTNVLLTRLNNPEDAEGGEEQTMEYEFIVEQLLYICLTLDYSDEVGRRKMFSLLRETLAVPNLPEEITKLTVEVLRCVCSPNAAGEGEFCSVVLEAVAEVHDTIVSEDSFVSAKSEISEDSNQPVQKDKRKSGAGRGDDEDEDSEVPFNKEEAKAKVLKEIVVNMKCLYIAQCMLQNVEGNLQDNVHLVTMLNNLVVPAVRSHEAPIRERGLECLGLCCLLDKSLAEENLGLFIHCYTKGHESLQEMALRILSDIITTHNSLLAPVASANDPNTVTPPPFQKPLLKAFAKALKTSNLPHAQSAAVIALSKMLLTNALSPSNPSIPPSIKEFNDNSVATLLQALVLAFFNPRTRDNLTLRQALTYFFPVYCHSHIANAQHMRRIAVPAIRTVLAAVDDFYALEAEEDSDGEIDGSVGEKETKVLMSGVVGMLTEWTDDRRIIGLGGGGDPLAPASLSNNSTLRPSESLHLALAKDILQRVLGVGGFATAPREERKYLLSMLSKLHLPTPAPMPSSRASSRVPEGAPDERESLRSSIRTDNMTSQLQEDDDELPLQVKDLLDQAISAGVASDASSRNALVKAKNSILKLLAGIIKPSDMDSSTMSARPGRRERVRVKDEPIEEEDENEVTVMSQASRASSVATSNISRIEEEDEGEETETEKRRSSARRSESVASTAEGDNTE
;
A
#
# COMPACT_ATOMS: atom_id res chain seq x y z
N MET A 1 -29.22 2.45 -31.20
CA MET A 1 -30.43 3.14 -30.74
C MET A 1 -31.73 2.39 -31.08
N GLY A 2 -31.98 1.96 -32.31
CA GLY A 2 -33.24 1.27 -32.69
C GLY A 2 -33.40 -0.10 -32.02
N LEU A 3 -32.35 -0.91 -31.95
CA LEU A 3 -32.37 -2.24 -31.36
C LEU A 3 -32.59 -2.25 -29.84
N GLY A 4 -32.05 -1.28 -29.14
CA GLY A 4 -32.24 -1.15 -27.66
C GLY A 4 -33.69 -0.74 -27.31
N ARG A 5 -34.37 0.03 -28.17
CA ARG A 5 -35.79 0.39 -27.98
C ARG A 5 -36.74 -0.76 -28.32
N LEU A 6 -36.36 -1.61 -29.28
CA LEU A 6 -37.16 -2.81 -29.62
C LEU A 6 -37.11 -3.86 -28.50
N ALA A 7 -35.97 -3.98 -27.80
CA ALA A 7 -35.81 -4.91 -26.66
C ALA A 7 -36.59 -4.49 -25.39
N GLY A 8 -37.05 -3.24 -25.30
CA GLY A 8 -37.78 -2.71 -24.14
C GLY A 8 -39.30 -2.63 -24.28
N ASN A 9 -39.82 -2.91 -25.46
CA ASN A 9 -41.29 -2.75 -25.71
C ASN A 9 -42.11 -4.03 -25.59
N ASP A 10 -41.53 -5.16 -25.21
CA ASP A 10 -42.14 -6.49 -25.32
C ASP A 10 -42.64 -7.06 -24.00
N GLU A 11 -42.86 -6.25 -22.96
CA GLU A 11 -43.47 -6.74 -21.69
C GLU A 11 -45.02 -6.86 -21.74
N GLU A 12 -45.71 -6.47 -22.85
CA GLU A 12 -47.19 -6.45 -22.89
C GLU A 12 -47.86 -7.46 -23.84
N ASP A 13 -47.14 -8.26 -24.64
CA ASP A 13 -47.76 -9.18 -25.60
C ASP A 13 -47.32 -10.65 -25.38
N GLU A 14 -47.93 -11.29 -24.40
CA GLU A 14 -47.91 -12.76 -24.22
C GLU A 14 -48.95 -13.49 -25.10
N GLU A 15 -48.94 -13.36 -26.40
CA GLU A 15 -49.61 -14.34 -27.28
C GLU A 15 -49.18 -14.18 -28.74
N GLY A 16 -48.18 -14.95 -29.18
CA GLY A 16 -47.82 -14.99 -30.60
C GLY A 16 -46.57 -15.78 -30.95
N ASN A 17 -46.68 -17.05 -31.12
CA ASN A 17 -45.76 -18.01 -31.73
C ASN A 17 -45.10 -17.48 -33.01
N ASN A 18 -43.79 -17.12 -32.95
CA ASN A 18 -42.78 -17.36 -33.97
C ASN A 18 -41.38 -16.88 -33.56
N GLY A 19 -40.47 -17.76 -33.40
CA GLY A 19 -39.06 -17.88 -33.80
C GLY A 19 -37.98 -16.87 -33.35
N ASP A 20 -38.30 -15.67 -32.94
CA ASP A 20 -37.29 -14.71 -32.44
C ASP A 20 -37.64 -14.27 -31.02
N ASN A 21 -37.03 -14.94 -30.05
CA ASN A 21 -37.30 -14.68 -28.64
C ASN A 21 -36.67 -13.33 -28.25
N PRO A 22 -37.45 -12.29 -27.86
CA PRO A 22 -36.87 -10.97 -27.49
C PRO A 22 -35.90 -11.06 -26.33
N SER A 23 -36.04 -12.04 -25.45
CA SER A 23 -35.05 -12.31 -24.38
C SER A 23 -33.67 -12.69 -24.94
N ALA A 24 -33.62 -13.45 -26.05
CA ALA A 24 -32.35 -13.82 -26.69
C ALA A 24 -31.66 -12.62 -27.36
N LEU A 25 -32.40 -11.62 -27.81
CA LEU A 25 -31.84 -10.38 -28.34
C LEU A 25 -31.25 -9.53 -27.19
N LEU A 26 -31.95 -9.42 -26.07
CA LEU A 26 -31.51 -8.69 -24.90
C LEU A 26 -30.22 -9.32 -24.33
N GLU A 27 -30.19 -10.64 -24.18
CA GLU A 27 -28.97 -11.36 -23.71
C GLU A 27 -27.74 -11.08 -24.60
N LYS A 28 -27.94 -11.11 -25.94
CA LYS A 28 -26.85 -10.77 -26.88
C LYS A 28 -26.41 -9.32 -26.76
N LEU A 29 -27.34 -8.38 -26.54
CA LEU A 29 -26.99 -6.97 -26.32
C LEU A 29 -26.24 -6.76 -24.99
N LEU A 30 -26.58 -7.51 -23.95
CA LEU A 30 -25.88 -7.52 -22.68
C LEU A 30 -24.49 -8.13 -22.81
N ASP A 31 -24.33 -9.21 -23.58
CA ASP A 31 -23.02 -9.79 -23.88
C ASP A 31 -22.13 -8.80 -24.65
N VAL A 32 -22.67 -8.10 -25.65
CA VAL A 32 -21.96 -7.04 -26.38
C VAL A 32 -21.62 -5.87 -25.45
N LEU A 33 -22.52 -5.49 -24.54
CA LEU A 33 -22.23 -4.45 -23.53
C LEU A 33 -21.03 -4.82 -22.66
N GLN A 34 -20.88 -6.08 -22.31
CA GLN A 34 -19.78 -6.56 -21.46
C GLN A 34 -18.47 -6.77 -22.23
N ASN A 35 -18.54 -7.35 -23.42
CA ASN A 35 -17.38 -7.96 -24.09
C ASN A 35 -16.94 -7.24 -25.39
N ASP A 36 -17.70 -6.28 -25.92
CA ASP A 36 -17.30 -5.59 -27.17
C ASP A 36 -15.99 -4.81 -26.99
N THR A 37 -15.11 -4.92 -27.97
CA THR A 37 -13.81 -4.24 -27.96
C THR A 37 -13.92 -2.72 -28.12
N SER A 38 -15.01 -2.23 -28.78
CA SER A 38 -15.26 -0.81 -29.00
C SER A 38 -15.95 -0.15 -27.81
N ALA A 39 -15.26 0.77 -27.14
CA ALA A 39 -15.83 1.58 -26.06
C ALA A 39 -17.07 2.38 -26.49
N GLU A 40 -17.14 2.82 -27.77
CA GLU A 40 -18.28 3.56 -28.26
C GLU A 40 -19.53 2.68 -28.36
N VAL A 41 -19.38 1.41 -28.74
CA VAL A 41 -20.48 0.44 -28.77
C VAL A 41 -21.00 0.21 -27.35
N ARG A 42 -20.11 -0.10 -26.41
CA ARG A 42 -20.47 -0.31 -25.00
C ARG A 42 -21.16 0.92 -24.40
N ARG A 43 -20.64 2.13 -24.67
CA ARG A 43 -21.25 3.39 -24.20
C ARG A 43 -22.62 3.65 -24.85
N THR A 44 -22.76 3.32 -26.12
CA THR A 44 -24.06 3.47 -26.80
C THR A 44 -25.10 2.53 -26.21
N LEU A 45 -24.74 1.28 -25.92
CA LEU A 45 -25.63 0.33 -25.26
C LEU A 45 -25.96 0.77 -23.84
N LEU A 46 -24.97 1.18 -23.06
CA LEU A 46 -25.16 1.73 -21.70
C LEU A 46 -26.26 2.81 -21.64
N LEU A 47 -26.28 3.70 -22.64
CA LEU A 47 -27.21 4.84 -22.65
C LEU A 47 -28.57 4.56 -23.33
N ASN A 48 -28.74 3.41 -23.97
CA ASN A 48 -29.96 3.11 -24.79
C ASN A 48 -30.65 1.80 -24.40
N LEU A 49 -30.04 0.96 -23.55
CA LEU A 49 -30.73 -0.19 -22.99
C LEU A 49 -31.77 0.25 -21.95
N PRO A 50 -32.91 -0.44 -21.85
CA PRO A 50 -33.93 -0.14 -20.85
C PRO A 50 -33.40 -0.41 -19.44
N LEU A 51 -33.81 0.43 -18.48
CA LEU A 51 -33.51 0.26 -17.06
C LEU A 51 -34.56 -0.69 -16.45
N THR A 52 -34.24 -1.96 -16.42
CA THR A 52 -35.06 -3.00 -15.79
C THR A 52 -34.25 -3.70 -14.69
N PRO A 53 -34.88 -4.38 -13.73
CA PRO A 53 -34.16 -5.16 -12.73
C PRO A 53 -33.19 -6.18 -13.32
N SER A 54 -33.50 -6.73 -14.51
CA SER A 54 -32.67 -7.71 -15.22
C SER A 54 -31.46 -7.09 -15.92
N THR A 55 -31.56 -5.83 -16.41
CA THR A 55 -30.44 -5.14 -17.11
C THR A 55 -29.58 -4.32 -16.17
N LEU A 56 -30.13 -3.86 -15.06
CA LEU A 56 -29.48 -2.93 -14.15
C LEU A 56 -28.11 -3.43 -13.64
N PRO A 57 -27.91 -4.68 -13.21
CA PRO A 57 -26.60 -5.16 -12.76
C PRO A 57 -25.51 -5.00 -13.84
N PHE A 58 -25.82 -5.39 -15.09
CA PHE A 58 -24.87 -5.29 -16.21
C PHE A 58 -24.54 -3.84 -16.59
N LEU A 59 -25.51 -2.95 -16.44
CA LEU A 59 -25.29 -1.52 -16.67
C LEU A 59 -24.41 -0.91 -15.58
N LEU A 60 -24.63 -1.27 -14.31
CA LEU A 60 -23.85 -0.77 -13.17
C LEU A 60 -22.40 -1.27 -13.17
N GLU A 61 -22.13 -2.47 -13.68
CA GLU A 61 -20.75 -2.97 -13.88
C GLU A 61 -19.92 -2.06 -14.79
N ARG A 62 -20.54 -1.23 -15.64
CA ARG A 62 -19.82 -0.24 -16.46
C ARG A 62 -19.17 0.87 -15.63
N ALA A 63 -19.42 0.94 -14.33
CA ALA A 63 -18.60 1.76 -13.41
C ALA A 63 -17.12 1.36 -13.42
N ARG A 64 -16.83 0.10 -13.77
CA ARG A 64 -15.45 -0.45 -13.87
C ARG A 64 -14.98 -0.63 -15.33
N ASP A 65 -15.66 -0.01 -16.32
CA ASP A 65 -15.24 -0.09 -17.73
C ASP A 65 -13.81 0.41 -17.93
N VAL A 66 -13.07 -0.19 -18.85
CA VAL A 66 -11.72 0.23 -19.20
C VAL A 66 -11.68 1.69 -19.70
N ASP A 67 -12.74 2.12 -20.40
CA ASP A 67 -12.88 3.45 -21.01
C ASP A 67 -13.43 4.49 -20.01
N GLY A 68 -12.61 5.52 -19.68
CA GLY A 68 -13.01 6.61 -18.79
C GLY A 68 -14.28 7.35 -19.18
N PRO A 69 -14.47 7.75 -20.46
CA PRO A 69 -15.72 8.32 -20.93
C PRO A 69 -16.96 7.44 -20.73
N THR A 70 -16.81 6.12 -20.82
CA THR A 70 -17.94 5.18 -20.55
C THR A 70 -18.27 5.17 -19.06
N ARG A 71 -17.27 5.07 -18.18
CA ARG A 71 -17.48 5.20 -16.73
C ARG A 71 -18.14 6.53 -16.36
N ARG A 72 -17.63 7.64 -16.91
CA ARG A 72 -18.23 8.96 -16.69
C ARG A 72 -19.68 9.03 -17.14
N ALA A 73 -20.03 8.43 -18.30
CA ALA A 73 -21.40 8.44 -18.82
C ALA A 73 -22.39 7.74 -17.88
N LEU A 74 -21.94 6.70 -17.15
CA LEU A 74 -22.73 6.06 -16.10
C LEU A 74 -23.16 7.11 -15.04
N TYR A 75 -22.20 7.82 -14.45
CA TYR A 75 -22.47 8.78 -13.37
C TYR A 75 -23.25 10.01 -13.83
N THR A 76 -22.97 10.51 -15.05
CA THR A 76 -23.59 11.76 -15.52
C THR A 76 -24.93 11.58 -16.20
N ARG A 77 -25.24 10.39 -16.71
CA ARG A 77 -26.44 10.17 -17.53
C ARG A 77 -27.31 9.02 -17.05
N LEU A 78 -26.74 7.83 -16.85
CA LEU A 78 -27.52 6.66 -16.48
C LEU A 78 -28.09 6.79 -15.05
N LEU A 79 -27.23 6.98 -14.06
CA LEU A 79 -27.63 7.04 -12.65
C LEU A 79 -28.65 8.17 -12.37
N PRO A 80 -28.53 9.38 -12.93
CA PRO A 80 -29.58 10.39 -12.80
C PRO A 80 -30.92 10.01 -13.44
N THR A 81 -30.95 9.12 -14.44
CA THR A 81 -32.20 8.65 -15.08
C THR A 81 -32.84 7.47 -14.35
N LEU A 82 -32.13 6.84 -13.42
CA LEU A 82 -32.63 5.75 -12.61
C LEU A 82 -33.79 6.19 -11.70
N GLY A 83 -33.95 7.48 -11.48
CA GLY A 83 -34.91 8.04 -10.54
C GLY A 83 -34.29 8.16 -9.13
N ASP A 84 -35.04 7.78 -8.10
CA ASP A 84 -34.61 7.85 -6.71
C ASP A 84 -33.51 6.80 -6.47
N PHE A 85 -32.37 7.25 -5.93
CA PHE A 85 -31.22 6.38 -5.64
C PHE A 85 -31.50 5.33 -4.54
N ARG A 86 -32.57 5.53 -3.76
CA ARG A 86 -33.02 4.58 -2.75
C ARG A 86 -33.45 3.22 -3.34
N HIS A 87 -33.70 3.13 -4.65
CA HIS A 87 -33.93 1.87 -5.37
C HIS A 87 -32.66 0.99 -5.45
N LEU A 88 -31.47 1.56 -5.30
CA LEU A 88 -30.22 0.81 -5.23
C LEU A 88 -30.06 0.21 -3.82
N SER A 89 -29.55 -1.01 -3.74
CA SER A 89 -29.16 -1.59 -2.45
C SER A 89 -28.03 -0.77 -1.80
N LEU A 90 -27.93 -0.83 -0.47
CA LEU A 90 -26.91 -0.15 0.30
C LEU A 90 -25.49 -0.46 -0.21
N SER A 91 -25.17 -1.74 -0.33
CA SER A 91 -23.90 -2.24 -0.86
C SER A 91 -23.61 -1.71 -2.28
N MET A 92 -24.64 -1.58 -3.14
CA MET A 92 -24.43 -1.03 -4.48
C MET A 92 -24.16 0.47 -4.45
N ARG A 93 -24.83 1.24 -3.57
CA ARG A 93 -24.55 2.67 -3.37
C ARG A 93 -23.11 2.89 -2.95
N GLU A 94 -22.65 2.13 -1.96
CA GLU A 94 -21.28 2.18 -1.48
C GLU A 94 -20.27 1.84 -2.60
N LYS A 95 -20.47 0.72 -3.30
CA LYS A 95 -19.62 0.31 -4.44
C LYS A 95 -19.54 1.39 -5.52
N LEU A 96 -20.67 1.99 -5.90
CA LEU A 96 -20.70 3.06 -6.90
C LEU A 96 -19.95 4.31 -6.43
N LEU A 97 -20.12 4.73 -5.18
CA LEU A 97 -19.36 5.85 -4.62
C LEU A 97 -17.87 5.53 -4.58
N ARG A 98 -17.48 4.35 -4.11
CA ARG A 98 -16.08 3.89 -4.03
C ARG A 98 -15.42 3.84 -5.41
N TRP A 99 -16.07 3.22 -6.40
CA TRP A 99 -15.54 3.13 -7.77
C TRP A 99 -15.47 4.49 -8.46
N GLY A 100 -16.44 5.36 -8.23
CA GLY A 100 -16.49 6.67 -8.86
C GLY A 100 -15.54 7.68 -8.24
N MET A 101 -15.55 7.83 -6.91
CA MET A 101 -14.75 8.84 -6.21
C MET A 101 -13.25 8.49 -6.16
N ARG A 102 -12.91 7.18 -6.18
CA ARG A 102 -11.52 6.69 -6.25
C ARG A 102 -11.05 6.36 -7.66
N ASP A 103 -11.80 6.78 -8.70
CA ASP A 103 -11.41 6.53 -10.08
C ASP A 103 -10.10 7.25 -10.43
N ARG A 104 -9.27 6.61 -11.27
CA ARG A 104 -8.05 7.21 -11.82
C ARG A 104 -8.29 8.44 -12.70
N ASP A 105 -9.49 8.56 -13.31
CA ASP A 105 -9.88 9.68 -14.19
C ASP A 105 -10.59 10.77 -13.37
N ASP A 106 -10.00 11.95 -13.31
CA ASP A 106 -10.55 13.11 -12.60
C ASP A 106 -11.96 13.48 -13.06
N SER A 107 -12.26 13.29 -14.34
CA SER A 107 -13.60 13.58 -14.88
C SER A 107 -14.67 12.62 -14.37
N VAL A 108 -14.29 11.37 -14.02
CA VAL A 108 -15.16 10.38 -13.38
C VAL A 108 -15.34 10.73 -11.91
N ARG A 109 -14.26 11.05 -11.18
CA ARG A 109 -14.34 11.47 -9.77
C ARG A 109 -15.28 12.65 -9.59
N LYS A 110 -15.13 13.68 -10.41
CA LYS A 110 -16.01 14.85 -10.41
C LYS A 110 -17.47 14.52 -10.75
N ALA A 111 -17.69 13.54 -11.63
CA ALA A 111 -19.04 13.11 -11.99
C ALA A 111 -19.71 12.35 -10.85
N ALA A 112 -18.97 11.48 -10.15
CA ALA A 112 -19.47 10.75 -9.00
C ALA A 112 -19.74 11.69 -7.80
N GLY A 113 -18.84 12.66 -7.54
CA GLY A 113 -19.08 13.70 -6.55
C GLY A 113 -20.36 14.48 -6.81
N ARG A 114 -20.57 14.94 -8.06
CA ARG A 114 -21.81 15.65 -8.44
C ARG A 114 -23.06 14.81 -8.26
N LEU A 115 -23.01 13.49 -8.59
CA LEU A 115 -24.13 12.62 -8.34
C LEU A 115 -24.52 12.62 -6.86
N PHE A 116 -23.57 12.58 -5.96
CA PHE A 116 -23.78 12.60 -4.52
C PHE A 116 -24.33 13.95 -4.02
N TYR A 117 -23.60 15.04 -4.28
CA TYR A 117 -23.93 16.33 -3.67
C TYR A 117 -24.97 17.17 -4.44
N ASP A 118 -25.26 16.86 -5.73
CA ASP A 118 -26.31 17.56 -6.48
C ASP A 118 -27.58 16.69 -6.55
N ARG A 119 -27.48 15.41 -6.93
CA ARG A 119 -28.64 14.61 -7.23
C ARG A 119 -29.21 13.88 -6.01
N TRP A 120 -28.37 13.14 -5.29
CA TRP A 120 -28.84 12.35 -4.15
C TRP A 120 -29.34 13.21 -3.00
N ILE A 121 -28.70 14.35 -2.74
CA ILE A 121 -29.17 15.31 -1.73
C ILE A 121 -30.53 15.90 -2.12
N GLU A 122 -30.76 16.22 -3.39
CA GLU A 122 -32.05 16.75 -3.85
C GLU A 122 -33.16 15.69 -3.77
N ASP A 123 -32.85 14.42 -4.01
CA ASP A 123 -33.79 13.32 -3.83
C ASP A 123 -34.21 13.20 -2.34
N CYS A 124 -33.28 13.38 -1.38
CA CYS A 124 -33.59 13.45 0.04
C CYS A 124 -34.37 14.73 0.39
N ALA A 125 -33.93 15.90 -0.09
CA ALA A 125 -34.58 17.16 0.17
C ALA A 125 -36.03 17.24 -0.35
N SER A 126 -36.35 16.48 -1.40
CA SER A 126 -37.72 16.44 -1.96
C SER A 126 -38.76 15.90 -0.97
N SER A 127 -38.34 15.10 0.01
CA SER A 127 -39.22 14.57 1.07
C SER A 127 -39.61 15.64 2.10
N TYR A 128 -38.91 16.75 2.17
CA TYR A 128 -39.11 17.82 3.17
C TYR A 128 -39.72 19.12 2.60
N LYS A 129 -40.10 19.12 1.28
CA LYS A 129 -40.73 20.29 0.66
C LYS A 129 -42.14 20.49 1.17
N THR A 130 -42.44 21.70 1.65
CA THR A 130 -43.79 22.12 1.96
C THR A 130 -44.54 22.55 0.71
N GLU A 131 -45.89 22.34 0.68
CA GLU A 131 -46.75 22.64 -0.49
C GLU A 131 -46.72 24.11 -0.98
N GLU A 132 -46.05 25.00 -0.23
CA GLU A 132 -45.89 26.43 -0.58
C GLU A 132 -44.68 26.74 -1.46
N GLU A 133 -43.74 25.78 -1.68
CA GLU A 133 -42.49 25.96 -2.45
C GLU A 133 -42.53 25.41 -3.88
N GLU A 134 -43.70 25.04 -4.40
CA GLU A 134 -43.82 24.41 -5.75
C GLU A 134 -43.60 25.34 -6.95
N ASP A 135 -43.41 26.65 -6.74
CA ASP A 135 -43.24 27.62 -7.85
C ASP A 135 -41.83 28.17 -7.92
N GLY A 136 -40.95 27.48 -8.67
CA GLY A 136 -40.01 28.23 -9.51
C GLY A 136 -38.51 28.08 -9.40
N GLU A 137 -37.88 27.46 -8.41
CA GLU A 137 -36.43 27.25 -8.44
C GLU A 137 -36.03 25.79 -8.16
N ARG A 138 -35.14 25.25 -9.00
CA ARG A 138 -34.67 23.86 -8.96
C ARG A 138 -33.77 23.49 -7.78
N SER A 139 -33.49 24.39 -6.87
CA SER A 139 -32.67 24.17 -5.69
C SER A 139 -33.49 24.37 -4.44
N SER A 140 -33.75 23.31 -3.70
CA SER A 140 -34.36 23.40 -2.36
C SER A 140 -33.40 24.11 -1.41
N SER A 141 -33.93 24.88 -0.46
CA SER A 141 -33.13 25.49 0.60
C SER A 141 -32.36 24.39 1.38
N PRO A 142 -31.12 24.68 1.83
CA PRO A 142 -30.32 23.70 2.57
C PRO A 142 -31.06 23.22 3.82
N THR A 143 -31.23 21.90 3.94
CA THR A 143 -31.95 21.29 5.06
C THR A 143 -31.06 20.24 5.73
N ILE A 144 -30.76 20.40 7.01
CA ILE A 144 -29.95 19.45 7.79
C ILE A 144 -30.60 18.07 7.80
N ALA A 145 -31.93 17.99 7.91
CA ALA A 145 -32.66 16.73 7.88
C ALA A 145 -32.44 15.94 6.58
N ALA A 146 -32.40 16.60 5.42
CA ALA A 146 -32.09 15.94 4.15
C ALA A 146 -30.65 15.41 4.11
N LEU A 147 -29.69 16.14 4.69
CA LEU A 147 -28.30 15.68 4.77
C LEU A 147 -28.14 14.50 5.74
N THR A 148 -28.86 14.53 6.88
CA THR A 148 -28.88 13.41 7.83
C THR A 148 -29.47 12.16 7.16
N GLU A 149 -30.60 12.30 6.42
CA GLU A 149 -31.17 11.19 5.66
C GLU A 149 -30.21 10.66 4.60
N LEU A 150 -29.49 11.52 3.88
CA LEU A 150 -28.48 11.08 2.90
C LEU A 150 -27.39 10.24 3.57
N LEU A 151 -26.92 10.65 4.73
CA LEU A 151 -25.89 9.94 5.50
C LEU A 151 -26.39 8.59 6.01
N GLU A 152 -27.64 8.51 6.48
CA GLU A 152 -28.30 7.26 6.84
C GLU A 152 -28.35 6.29 5.63
N ARG A 153 -28.66 6.82 4.44
CA ARG A 153 -28.78 6.03 3.21
C ARG A 153 -27.45 5.51 2.66
N ILE A 154 -26.32 5.97 3.15
CA ILE A 154 -24.99 5.43 2.82
C ILE A 154 -24.36 4.65 3.99
N ASP A 155 -25.09 4.46 5.09
CA ASP A 155 -24.63 3.70 6.28
C ASP A 155 -23.30 4.21 6.80
N VAL A 156 -23.32 5.38 7.43
CA VAL A 156 -22.09 6.01 7.93
C VAL A 156 -21.38 5.22 9.03
N VAL A 157 -22.07 4.38 9.76
CA VAL A 157 -21.47 3.53 10.81
C VAL A 157 -20.45 2.57 10.19
N ASN A 158 -20.78 1.98 9.04
CA ASN A 158 -19.89 1.07 8.33
C ASN A 158 -19.01 1.76 7.28
N SER A 159 -19.50 2.80 6.60
CA SER A 159 -18.77 3.52 5.54
C SER A 159 -17.96 4.72 6.03
N GLY A 160 -18.18 5.18 7.26
CA GLY A 160 -17.55 6.34 7.89
C GLY A 160 -16.34 6.02 8.77
N VAL A 161 -15.86 4.77 8.78
CA VAL A 161 -14.57 4.39 9.39
C VAL A 161 -13.41 5.08 8.71
N ASP A 162 -12.26 5.12 9.33
CA ASP A 162 -11.06 5.74 8.75
C ASP A 162 -10.76 5.20 7.34
N ASN A 163 -10.51 6.13 6.41
CA ASN A 163 -10.39 5.85 4.97
C ASN A 163 -11.65 5.26 4.32
N GLY A 164 -12.80 5.30 4.99
CA GLY A 164 -14.09 4.93 4.42
C GLY A 164 -14.53 5.89 3.30
N ILE A 165 -15.43 5.41 2.44
CA ILE A 165 -15.90 6.21 1.29
C ILE A 165 -16.74 7.41 1.71
N ALA A 166 -17.39 7.35 2.88
CA ALA A 166 -18.22 8.45 3.39
C ALA A 166 -17.40 9.74 3.63
N HIS A 167 -16.13 9.63 4.05
CA HIS A 167 -15.25 10.80 4.20
C HIS A 167 -14.98 11.49 2.87
N GLU A 168 -14.66 10.73 1.82
CA GLU A 168 -14.44 11.29 0.48
C GLU A 168 -15.74 11.89 -0.09
N ALA A 169 -16.87 11.25 0.15
CA ALA A 169 -18.18 11.73 -0.26
C ALA A 169 -18.50 13.08 0.42
N MET A 170 -18.32 13.16 1.74
CA MET A 170 -18.57 14.40 2.48
C MET A 170 -17.56 15.51 2.19
N LYS A 171 -16.30 15.18 1.93
CA LYS A 171 -15.33 16.16 1.43
C LYS A 171 -15.81 16.79 0.12
N ASN A 172 -16.20 15.97 -0.86
CA ASN A 172 -16.77 16.45 -2.13
C ASN A 172 -18.07 17.22 -1.91
N PHE A 173 -18.88 16.84 -0.91
CA PHE A 173 -20.13 17.54 -0.57
C PHE A 173 -19.86 18.96 -0.04
N TRP A 174 -18.99 19.12 0.95
CA TRP A 174 -18.66 20.43 1.52
C TRP A 174 -17.97 21.36 0.52
N GLU A 175 -17.18 20.80 -0.42
CA GLU A 175 -16.58 21.56 -1.52
C GLU A 175 -17.64 21.96 -2.56
N GLY A 176 -18.55 21.06 -2.94
CA GLY A 176 -19.55 21.25 -3.99
C GLY A 176 -20.79 22.03 -3.57
N ARG A 177 -21.12 22.08 -2.25
CA ARG A 177 -22.32 22.72 -1.69
C ARG A 177 -21.96 23.77 -0.63
N PRO A 178 -21.39 24.93 -1.03
CA PRO A 178 -21.10 26.03 -0.09
C PRO A 178 -22.37 26.54 0.63
N ASP A 179 -23.54 26.46 -0.01
CA ASP A 179 -24.83 26.82 0.56
C ASP A 179 -25.17 26.01 1.84
N TYR A 180 -24.97 24.69 1.81
CA TYR A 180 -25.11 23.83 2.98
C TYR A 180 -24.03 24.14 4.03
N ARG A 181 -22.78 24.25 3.63
CA ARG A 181 -21.65 24.53 4.52
C ARG A 181 -21.84 25.83 5.32
N ASP A 182 -22.30 26.89 4.65
CA ASP A 182 -22.44 28.20 5.28
C ASP A 182 -23.72 28.27 6.12
N SER A 183 -24.79 27.54 5.76
CA SER A 183 -26.08 27.54 6.44
C SER A 183 -26.18 26.56 7.62
N VAL A 184 -25.35 25.47 7.63
CA VAL A 184 -25.40 24.49 8.72
C VAL A 184 -25.12 25.16 10.07
N THR A 185 -25.91 24.80 11.08
CA THR A 185 -25.73 25.29 12.48
C THR A 185 -25.83 24.10 13.41
N PHE A 186 -24.87 23.99 14.31
CA PHE A 186 -24.83 22.94 15.32
C PHE A 186 -25.20 23.52 16.66
N ASP A 187 -26.50 23.69 16.93
CA ASP A 187 -27.03 24.28 18.15
C ASP A 187 -26.92 23.32 19.34
N HIS A 188 -27.30 23.79 20.54
CA HIS A 188 -27.29 22.99 21.76
C HIS A 188 -28.15 21.74 21.63
N GLN A 189 -29.31 21.83 20.98
CA GLN A 189 -30.22 20.71 20.79
C GLN A 189 -29.59 19.67 19.88
N PHE A 190 -28.88 20.07 18.82
CA PHE A 190 -28.12 19.18 17.94
C PHE A 190 -27.16 18.31 18.76
N TRP A 191 -26.31 18.92 19.61
CA TRP A 191 -25.33 18.21 20.43
C TRP A 191 -25.97 17.38 21.57
N GLU A 192 -27.16 17.74 22.01
CA GLU A 192 -27.91 16.97 22.99
C GLU A 192 -28.52 15.68 22.44
N THR A 193 -28.83 15.63 21.14
CA THR A 193 -29.55 14.52 20.49
C THR A 193 -28.77 13.95 19.31
N LEU A 194 -27.45 13.71 19.50
CA LEU A 194 -26.61 13.16 18.42
C LEU A 194 -27.05 11.75 18.03
N THR A 195 -27.13 11.55 16.72
CA THR A 195 -27.16 10.24 16.05
C THR A 195 -25.80 9.98 15.38
N ALA A 196 -25.57 8.77 14.90
CA ALA A 196 -24.35 8.43 14.16
C ALA A 196 -24.10 9.39 12.97
N GLU A 197 -25.17 9.69 12.21
CA GLU A 197 -25.13 10.57 11.04
C GLU A 197 -24.80 12.01 11.42
N SER A 198 -25.44 12.53 12.48
CA SER A 198 -25.20 13.91 12.93
C SER A 198 -23.81 14.09 13.51
N ALA A 199 -23.30 13.12 14.26
CA ALA A 199 -21.93 13.13 14.77
C ALA A 199 -20.90 13.08 13.61
N PHE A 200 -21.13 12.23 12.62
CA PHE A 200 -20.29 12.14 11.42
C PHE A 200 -20.34 13.43 10.58
N MET A 201 -21.53 14.02 10.44
CA MET A 201 -21.72 15.32 9.77
C MET A 201 -20.84 16.39 10.42
N ALA A 202 -20.91 16.54 11.74
CA ALA A 202 -20.14 17.54 12.48
C ALA A 202 -18.62 17.28 12.34
N ARG A 203 -18.16 16.02 12.45
CA ARG A 203 -16.75 15.65 12.22
C ARG A 203 -16.29 15.99 10.82
N SER A 204 -17.05 15.55 9.79
CA SER A 204 -16.69 15.77 8.40
C SER A 204 -16.61 17.26 8.05
N PHE A 205 -17.53 18.07 8.61
CA PHE A 205 -17.52 19.52 8.49
C PHE A 205 -16.26 20.12 9.12
N ASN A 206 -15.98 19.77 10.38
CA ASN A 206 -14.80 20.23 11.10
C ASN A 206 -13.50 19.86 10.37
N SER A 207 -13.37 18.62 9.94
CA SER A 207 -12.19 18.13 9.19
C SER A 207 -12.01 18.87 7.87
N PHE A 208 -13.08 19.10 7.13
CA PHE A 208 -13.04 19.84 5.88
C PHE A 208 -12.60 21.29 6.09
N CYS A 209 -13.18 21.99 7.06
CA CYS A 209 -12.85 23.39 7.32
C CYS A 209 -11.39 23.60 7.75
N ARG A 210 -10.85 22.65 8.55
CA ARG A 210 -9.48 22.76 9.06
C ARG A 210 -8.41 22.28 8.07
N GLN A 211 -8.70 21.27 7.26
CA GLN A 211 -7.72 20.67 6.34
C GLN A 211 -7.70 21.31 4.94
N GLU A 212 -8.87 21.57 4.36
CA GLU A 212 -8.98 21.99 2.96
C GLU A 212 -9.06 23.51 2.79
N GLY A 213 -9.39 24.22 3.86
CA GLY A 213 -9.57 25.68 3.81
C GLY A 213 -8.29 26.50 3.68
N ASN A 214 -7.09 25.94 3.77
CA ASN A 214 -5.83 26.66 3.85
C ASN A 214 -5.89 27.85 4.86
N GLY A 215 -6.50 27.63 6.01
CA GLY A 215 -6.74 28.65 7.04
C GLY A 215 -7.91 29.59 6.78
N LYS A 216 -8.60 29.50 5.63
CA LYS A 216 -9.70 30.43 5.29
C LYS A 216 -11.05 30.02 5.88
N LEU A 217 -11.21 28.75 6.24
CA LEU A 217 -12.43 28.20 6.81
C LEU A 217 -12.26 27.80 8.29
N GLU A 218 -11.10 28.05 8.88
CA GLU A 218 -10.84 27.77 10.30
C GLU A 218 -11.78 28.59 11.20
N ASP A 219 -11.93 29.89 10.90
CA ASP A 219 -12.86 30.80 11.64
C ASP A 219 -14.29 30.24 11.63
N LEU A 220 -14.73 29.61 10.52
CA LEU A 220 -16.05 29.01 10.40
C LEU A 220 -16.18 27.73 11.24
N ALA A 221 -15.12 26.94 11.36
CA ALA A 221 -15.10 25.80 12.26
C ALA A 221 -15.17 26.25 13.72
N ASP A 222 -14.41 27.29 14.11
CA ASP A 222 -14.38 27.80 15.46
C ASP A 222 -15.71 28.48 15.88
N GLU A 223 -16.45 29.04 14.90
CA GLU A 223 -17.79 29.60 15.15
C GLU A 223 -18.84 28.50 15.40
N LYS A 224 -18.76 27.38 14.68
CA LYS A 224 -19.84 26.37 14.64
C LYS A 224 -19.60 25.16 15.54
N ILE A 225 -18.34 24.82 15.82
CA ILE A 225 -17.97 23.69 16.68
C ILE A 225 -17.84 24.17 18.12
N PRO A 226 -18.35 23.43 19.12
CA PRO A 226 -18.25 23.83 20.53
C PRO A 226 -16.79 23.94 21.00
N GLU A 227 -16.56 24.91 21.90
CA GLU A 227 -15.31 25.03 22.64
C GLU A 227 -15.02 23.78 23.50
N VAL A 228 -13.77 23.60 23.91
CA VAL A 228 -13.28 22.42 24.68
C VAL A 228 -14.15 22.12 25.89
N THR A 229 -14.60 23.17 26.64
CA THR A 229 -15.41 22.98 27.85
C THR A 229 -16.76 22.38 27.56
N ALA A 230 -17.43 22.83 26.48
CA ALA A 230 -18.73 22.31 26.08
C ALA A 230 -18.57 20.93 25.42
N MET A 231 -17.53 20.74 24.57
CA MET A 231 -17.24 19.46 23.96
C MET A 231 -16.94 18.37 25.01
N ALA A 232 -16.19 18.69 26.07
CA ALA A 232 -15.97 17.78 27.18
C ALA A 232 -17.28 17.34 27.88
N PHE A 233 -18.27 18.25 27.96
CA PHE A 233 -19.58 17.90 28.51
C PHE A 233 -20.32 16.89 27.62
N TYR A 234 -20.34 17.10 26.30
CA TYR A 234 -20.98 16.18 25.34
C TYR A 234 -20.27 14.85 25.27
N LEU A 235 -18.94 14.85 25.19
CA LEU A 235 -18.14 13.63 25.20
C LEU A 235 -18.40 12.81 26.47
N HIS A 236 -18.42 13.45 27.64
CA HIS A 236 -18.75 12.80 28.92
C HIS A 236 -20.14 12.15 28.91
N LYS A 237 -21.14 12.86 28.39
CA LYS A 237 -22.52 12.37 28.28
C LYS A 237 -22.58 11.09 27.46
N TYR A 238 -22.05 11.09 26.23
CA TYR A 238 -22.13 9.96 25.32
C TYR A 238 -21.24 8.80 25.75
N THR A 239 -20.06 9.08 26.32
CA THR A 239 -19.21 8.04 26.93
C THR A 239 -19.92 7.33 28.08
N ASN A 240 -20.61 8.05 28.96
CA ASN A 240 -21.37 7.44 30.05
C ASN A 240 -22.53 6.57 29.54
N VAL A 241 -23.22 6.98 28.48
CA VAL A 241 -24.28 6.15 27.87
C VAL A 241 -23.66 4.86 27.30
N LEU A 242 -22.54 4.97 26.58
CA LEU A 242 -21.83 3.81 26.04
C LEU A 242 -21.38 2.85 27.16
N LEU A 243 -20.73 3.37 28.21
CA LEU A 243 -20.24 2.57 29.34
C LEU A 243 -21.38 1.88 30.10
N THR A 244 -22.52 2.54 30.23
CA THR A 244 -23.70 1.94 30.86
C THR A 244 -24.21 0.75 30.06
N ARG A 245 -24.21 0.86 28.72
CA ARG A 245 -24.63 -0.21 27.82
C ARG A 245 -23.63 -1.37 27.78
N LEU A 246 -22.33 -1.06 27.75
CA LEU A 246 -21.28 -2.10 27.80
C LEU A 246 -21.29 -2.90 29.10
N ASN A 247 -21.64 -2.27 30.23
CA ASN A 247 -21.70 -2.94 31.52
C ASN A 247 -23.01 -3.73 31.74
N ASN A 248 -24.11 -3.37 31.07
CA ASN A 248 -25.41 -4.02 31.22
C ASN A 248 -26.00 -4.40 29.85
N PRO A 249 -25.39 -5.37 29.13
CA PRO A 249 -25.83 -5.73 27.77
C PRO A 249 -27.24 -6.36 27.75
N GLU A 250 -27.71 -6.99 28.85
CA GLU A 250 -29.03 -7.61 28.93
C GLU A 250 -30.16 -6.61 29.11
N ASP A 251 -29.88 -5.45 29.71
CA ASP A 251 -30.88 -4.38 29.97
C ASP A 251 -30.91 -3.32 28.83
N ALA A 252 -30.04 -3.43 27.84
CA ALA A 252 -29.90 -2.47 26.75
C ALA A 252 -31.05 -2.62 25.73
N GLU A 253 -32.06 -1.75 25.82
CA GLU A 253 -33.07 -1.63 24.76
C GLU A 253 -32.36 -1.33 23.42
N GLY A 254 -32.58 -2.17 22.40
CA GLY A 254 -32.00 -2.03 21.04
C GLY A 254 -30.76 -2.85 20.75
N GLY A 255 -30.20 -3.61 21.73
CA GLY A 255 -29.17 -4.59 21.51
C GLY A 255 -27.80 -4.05 21.05
N GLU A 256 -27.04 -4.90 20.36
CA GLU A 256 -25.66 -4.61 19.89
C GLU A 256 -25.60 -3.45 18.90
N GLU A 257 -26.62 -3.29 18.02
CA GLU A 257 -26.65 -2.25 16.98
C GLU A 257 -26.59 -0.83 17.57
N GLN A 258 -27.40 -0.55 18.60
CA GLN A 258 -27.36 0.73 19.27
C GLN A 258 -26.06 0.97 20.08
N THR A 259 -25.44 -0.10 20.58
CA THR A 259 -24.15 0.03 21.25
C THR A 259 -23.07 0.44 20.24
N MET A 260 -23.10 -0.14 19.03
CA MET A 260 -22.21 0.28 17.93
C MET A 260 -22.45 1.72 17.51
N GLU A 261 -23.69 2.20 17.47
CA GLU A 261 -23.98 3.60 17.17
C GLU A 261 -23.36 4.54 18.21
N TYR A 262 -23.49 4.23 19.51
CA TYR A 262 -22.88 5.05 20.56
C TYR A 262 -21.36 4.95 20.56
N GLU A 263 -20.78 3.80 20.25
CA GLU A 263 -19.35 3.65 20.04
C GLU A 263 -18.89 4.57 18.90
N PHE A 264 -19.58 4.53 17.75
CA PHE A 264 -19.29 5.40 16.63
C PHE A 264 -19.45 6.90 16.97
N ILE A 265 -20.49 7.30 17.69
CA ILE A 265 -20.68 8.70 18.13
C ILE A 265 -19.50 9.17 18.99
N VAL A 266 -19.07 8.37 19.97
CA VAL A 266 -17.92 8.70 20.83
C VAL A 266 -16.64 8.81 20.01
N GLU A 267 -16.42 7.91 19.06
CA GLU A 267 -15.29 7.99 18.12
C GLU A 267 -15.31 9.32 17.34
N GLN A 268 -16.48 9.70 16.77
CA GLN A 268 -16.57 10.95 16.02
C GLN A 268 -16.29 12.19 16.90
N LEU A 269 -16.77 12.19 18.14
CA LEU A 269 -16.49 13.28 19.09
C LEU A 269 -14.99 13.34 19.44
N LEU A 270 -14.34 12.19 19.66
CA LEU A 270 -12.89 12.14 19.91
C LEU A 270 -12.08 12.65 18.70
N TYR A 271 -12.50 12.31 17.49
CA TYR A 271 -11.86 12.87 16.27
C TYR A 271 -12.00 14.39 16.18
N ILE A 272 -13.13 14.96 16.61
CA ILE A 272 -13.26 16.43 16.70
C ILE A 272 -12.31 16.96 17.79
N CYS A 273 -12.22 16.30 18.94
CA CYS A 273 -11.33 16.69 20.04
C CYS A 273 -9.85 16.73 19.63
N LEU A 274 -9.39 15.91 18.69
CA LEU A 274 -8.01 15.96 18.19
C LEU A 274 -7.64 17.30 17.51
N THR A 275 -8.62 18.09 17.13
CA THR A 275 -8.43 19.33 16.38
C THR A 275 -8.78 20.59 17.16
N LEU A 276 -9.20 20.47 18.42
CA LEU A 276 -9.56 21.60 19.27
C LEU A 276 -8.33 22.34 19.81
N ASP A 277 -8.51 23.62 20.10
CA ASP A 277 -7.51 24.44 20.77
C ASP A 277 -7.59 24.28 22.30
N TYR A 278 -6.57 23.72 22.90
CA TYR A 278 -6.44 23.48 24.35
C TYR A 278 -5.75 24.64 25.11
N SER A 279 -5.76 25.85 24.56
CA SER A 279 -5.20 27.03 25.22
C SER A 279 -5.97 27.45 26.47
N ASP A 280 -7.29 27.18 26.52
CA ASP A 280 -8.09 27.42 27.72
C ASP A 280 -7.80 26.40 28.82
N GLU A 281 -7.27 26.92 29.95
CA GLU A 281 -6.85 26.09 31.09
C GLU A 281 -8.03 25.36 31.75
N VAL A 282 -9.22 25.97 31.78
CA VAL A 282 -10.40 25.36 32.41
C VAL A 282 -10.92 24.20 31.58
N GLY A 283 -11.09 24.43 30.29
CA GLY A 283 -11.51 23.42 29.34
C GLY A 283 -10.49 22.27 29.25
N ARG A 284 -9.20 22.64 29.18
CA ARG A 284 -8.08 21.67 29.14
C ARG A 284 -8.10 20.74 30.36
N ARG A 285 -8.23 21.28 31.61
CA ARG A 285 -8.28 20.46 32.83
C ARG A 285 -9.50 19.57 32.87
N LYS A 286 -10.64 20.05 32.41
CA LYS A 286 -11.88 19.29 32.40
C LYS A 286 -11.77 18.12 31.42
N MET A 287 -11.25 18.37 30.21
CA MET A 287 -11.01 17.32 29.21
C MET A 287 -9.98 16.31 29.72
N PHE A 288 -8.89 16.76 30.32
CA PHE A 288 -7.85 15.91 30.90
C PHE A 288 -8.42 14.94 31.96
N SER A 289 -9.22 15.45 32.91
CA SER A 289 -9.86 14.62 33.95
C SER A 289 -10.78 13.58 33.34
N LEU A 290 -11.60 13.99 32.35
CA LEU A 290 -12.52 13.10 31.67
C LEU A 290 -11.78 11.97 30.93
N LEU A 291 -10.75 12.30 30.16
CA LEU A 291 -10.00 11.31 29.38
C LEU A 291 -9.26 10.31 30.28
N ARG A 292 -8.70 10.80 31.41
CA ARG A 292 -8.08 9.94 32.40
C ARG A 292 -9.10 8.95 33.01
N GLU A 293 -10.26 9.44 33.44
CA GLU A 293 -11.33 8.60 33.99
C GLU A 293 -11.83 7.57 32.96
N THR A 294 -11.99 7.98 31.70
CA THR A 294 -12.41 7.09 30.62
C THR A 294 -11.37 6.00 30.34
N LEU A 295 -10.08 6.36 30.34
CA LEU A 295 -9.00 5.42 30.05
C LEU A 295 -8.85 4.32 31.11
N ALA A 296 -9.23 4.61 32.36
CA ALA A 296 -9.19 3.66 33.48
C ALA A 296 -10.28 2.57 33.41
N VAL A 297 -11.22 2.66 32.45
CA VAL A 297 -12.30 1.68 32.28
C VAL A 297 -11.79 0.42 31.54
N PRO A 298 -11.86 -0.79 32.13
CA PRO A 298 -11.31 -2.00 31.53
C PRO A 298 -12.01 -2.42 30.22
N ASN A 299 -13.33 -2.24 30.13
CA ASN A 299 -14.16 -2.70 29.01
C ASN A 299 -14.29 -1.67 27.88
N LEU A 300 -13.48 -0.60 27.88
CA LEU A 300 -13.50 0.41 26.83
C LEU A 300 -13.04 -0.21 25.49
N PRO A 301 -13.76 -0.01 24.36
CA PRO A 301 -13.36 -0.49 23.04
C PRO A 301 -11.95 -0.05 22.63
N GLU A 302 -11.28 -0.85 21.81
CA GLU A 302 -9.88 -0.60 21.42
C GLU A 302 -9.73 0.74 20.69
N GLU A 303 -10.61 1.06 19.71
CA GLU A 303 -10.52 2.30 18.93
C GLU A 303 -10.74 3.54 19.81
N ILE A 304 -11.75 3.50 20.70
CA ILE A 304 -11.98 4.59 21.65
C ILE A 304 -10.79 4.75 22.61
N THR A 305 -10.20 3.63 23.07
CA THR A 305 -8.98 3.66 23.90
C THR A 305 -7.84 4.38 23.18
N LYS A 306 -7.59 4.03 21.93
CA LYS A 306 -6.55 4.63 21.09
C LYS A 306 -6.80 6.13 20.93
N LEU A 307 -8.01 6.52 20.50
CA LEU A 307 -8.37 7.93 20.33
C LEU A 307 -8.31 8.71 21.64
N THR A 308 -8.73 8.10 22.77
CA THR A 308 -8.61 8.71 24.09
C THR A 308 -7.15 9.02 24.45
N VAL A 309 -6.22 8.10 24.15
CA VAL A 309 -4.79 8.32 24.37
C VAL A 309 -4.24 9.40 23.42
N GLU A 310 -4.66 9.42 22.16
CA GLU A 310 -4.25 10.44 21.19
C GLU A 310 -4.73 11.84 21.61
N VAL A 311 -6.00 11.97 22.00
CA VAL A 311 -6.54 13.26 22.50
C VAL A 311 -5.83 13.68 23.79
N LEU A 312 -5.58 12.75 24.72
CA LEU A 312 -4.84 13.03 25.95
C LEU A 312 -3.44 13.59 25.65
N ARG A 313 -2.76 13.08 24.61
CA ARG A 313 -1.47 13.63 24.15
C ARG A 313 -1.60 15.06 23.64
N CYS A 314 -2.68 15.37 22.90
CA CYS A 314 -2.96 16.74 22.44
C CYS A 314 -3.29 17.72 23.60
N VAL A 315 -3.94 17.23 24.64
CA VAL A 315 -4.27 18.02 25.85
C VAL A 315 -3.02 18.36 26.67
N CYS A 316 -2.01 17.46 26.66
CA CYS A 316 -0.73 17.70 27.31
C CYS A 316 0.14 18.66 26.48
N SER A 317 1.01 19.42 27.14
CA SER A 317 1.90 20.35 26.44
C SER A 317 2.80 19.62 25.44
N PRO A 318 3.14 20.22 24.27
CA PRO A 318 3.95 19.58 23.22
C PRO A 318 5.46 19.52 23.56
N ASN A 319 5.87 19.76 24.80
CA ASN A 319 7.24 19.71 25.26
C ASN A 319 7.56 18.43 26.05
N ALA A 320 8.83 18.18 26.37
CA ALA A 320 9.26 17.00 27.12
C ALA A 320 8.60 16.87 28.51
N ALA A 321 8.28 17.98 29.17
CA ALA A 321 7.57 17.96 30.46
C ALA A 321 6.12 17.48 30.30
N GLY A 322 5.42 17.99 29.27
CA GLY A 322 4.07 17.53 28.93
C GLY A 322 4.04 16.07 28.45
N GLU A 323 5.08 15.61 27.73
CA GLU A 323 5.22 14.20 27.40
C GLU A 323 5.44 13.33 28.66
N GLY A 324 6.22 13.80 29.63
CA GLY A 324 6.38 13.14 30.93
C GLY A 324 5.06 13.08 31.71
N GLU A 325 4.27 14.16 31.75
CA GLU A 325 2.93 14.21 32.35
C GLU A 325 1.98 13.22 31.66
N PHE A 326 1.96 13.22 30.33
CA PHE A 326 1.19 12.27 29.52
C PHE A 326 1.52 10.81 29.87
N CYS A 327 2.81 10.44 29.87
CA CYS A 327 3.23 9.09 30.21
C CYS A 327 2.86 8.71 31.65
N SER A 328 2.98 9.65 32.62
CA SER A 328 2.60 9.42 34.01
C SER A 328 1.14 9.07 34.17
N VAL A 329 0.26 9.84 33.52
CA VAL A 329 -1.20 9.66 33.61
C VAL A 329 -1.66 8.38 32.92
N VAL A 330 -1.10 8.07 31.76
CA VAL A 330 -1.42 6.81 31.07
C VAL A 330 -0.99 5.60 31.89
N LEU A 331 0.17 5.64 32.55
CA LEU A 331 0.61 4.56 33.43
C LEU A 331 -0.22 4.45 34.71
N GLU A 332 -0.71 5.58 35.22
CA GLU A 332 -1.66 5.56 36.33
C GLU A 332 -2.97 4.87 35.93
N ALA A 333 -3.52 5.18 34.75
CA ALA A 333 -4.69 4.48 34.21
C ALA A 333 -4.41 2.96 33.98
N VAL A 334 -3.23 2.61 33.49
CA VAL A 334 -2.84 1.19 33.35
C VAL A 334 -2.83 0.49 34.71
N ALA A 335 -2.32 1.15 35.76
CA ALA A 335 -2.33 0.59 37.11
C ALA A 335 -3.77 0.44 37.63
N GLU A 336 -4.64 1.43 37.44
CA GLU A 336 -6.05 1.36 37.82
C GLU A 336 -6.78 0.20 37.12
N VAL A 337 -6.55 0.02 35.81
CA VAL A 337 -7.11 -1.13 35.06
C VAL A 337 -6.57 -2.46 35.60
N HIS A 338 -5.29 -2.55 35.91
CA HIS A 338 -4.69 -3.77 36.46
C HIS A 338 -5.22 -4.10 37.85
N ASP A 339 -5.45 -3.10 38.71
CA ASP A 339 -5.96 -3.28 40.08
C ASP A 339 -7.38 -3.83 40.13
N THR A 340 -8.15 -3.78 39.04
CA THR A 340 -9.46 -4.42 38.92
C THR A 340 -9.40 -5.93 39.09
N ILE A 341 -8.28 -6.59 38.74
CA ILE A 341 -8.06 -8.02 39.00
C ILE A 341 -7.87 -8.28 40.50
N VAL A 342 -7.04 -7.44 41.15
CA VAL A 342 -6.60 -7.64 42.53
C VAL A 342 -7.74 -7.35 43.51
N SER A 343 -8.58 -6.35 43.24
CA SER A 343 -9.69 -5.97 44.14
C SER A 343 -10.77 -7.02 44.22
N GLU A 344 -11.09 -7.75 43.18
CA GLU A 344 -12.06 -8.84 43.20
C GLU A 344 -11.54 -10.06 43.96
N ASP A 345 -10.26 -10.40 43.85
CA ASP A 345 -9.65 -11.46 44.66
C ASP A 345 -9.71 -11.17 46.18
N SER A 346 -9.53 -9.91 46.55
CA SER A 346 -9.69 -9.44 47.93
C SER A 346 -11.11 -9.61 48.44
N PHE A 347 -12.13 -9.34 47.60
CA PHE A 347 -13.55 -9.50 47.97
C PHE A 347 -13.98 -10.97 48.08
N VAL A 348 -13.46 -11.86 47.25
CA VAL A 348 -13.75 -13.31 47.33
C VAL A 348 -13.08 -13.92 48.56
N SER A 349 -11.83 -13.53 48.85
CA SER A 349 -11.10 -13.95 50.04
C SER A 349 -11.79 -13.48 51.33
N ALA A 350 -12.26 -12.22 51.35
CA ALA A 350 -13.01 -11.68 52.51
C ALA A 350 -14.38 -12.35 52.69
N LYS A 351 -15.06 -12.79 51.66
CA LYS A 351 -16.29 -13.58 51.75
C LYS A 351 -16.07 -14.99 52.29
N SER A 352 -14.94 -15.61 51.96
CA SER A 352 -14.53 -16.91 52.46
C SER A 352 -14.17 -16.88 53.97
N GLU A 353 -13.55 -15.79 54.46
CA GLU A 353 -13.20 -15.65 55.87
C GLU A 353 -14.40 -15.32 56.78
N ILE A 354 -15.50 -14.79 56.27
CA ILE A 354 -16.70 -14.47 57.06
C ILE A 354 -17.57 -15.71 57.32
N SER A 355 -17.38 -16.83 56.61
CA SER A 355 -18.19 -18.05 56.78
C SER A 355 -17.61 -19.08 57.76
N GLU A 356 -16.44 -18.89 58.39
CA GLU A 356 -15.77 -19.83 59.29
C GLU A 356 -15.57 -19.31 60.72
N ASP A 357 -16.49 -18.56 61.32
CA ASP A 357 -16.40 -18.30 62.78
C ASP A 357 -17.57 -18.84 63.51
N SER A 358 -17.50 -20.14 63.93
CA SER A 358 -18.13 -20.62 65.12
C SER A 358 -17.52 -21.95 65.65
N ASN A 359 -16.83 -21.82 66.81
CA ASN A 359 -16.56 -22.80 67.84
C ASN A 359 -15.21 -23.56 67.87
N GLN A 360 -14.35 -22.94 68.61
CA GLN A 360 -13.63 -23.40 69.87
C GLN A 360 -12.48 -24.44 69.74
N PRO A 361 -11.52 -24.32 70.66
CA PRO A 361 -10.16 -24.78 70.48
C PRO A 361 -9.88 -26.06 71.34
N VAL A 362 -8.92 -26.89 70.92
CA VAL A 362 -8.08 -27.69 71.84
C VAL A 362 -6.77 -28.18 71.18
N GLN A 363 -5.69 -27.67 71.70
CA GLN A 363 -4.35 -28.23 71.99
C GLN A 363 -3.64 -29.25 71.08
N LYS A 364 -2.45 -28.82 70.76
CA LYS A 364 -1.15 -29.47 70.59
C LYS A 364 -1.08 -30.98 70.96
N ASP A 365 -0.46 -31.83 70.14
CA ASP A 365 0.88 -32.36 70.45
C ASP A 365 1.53 -33.15 69.30
N LYS A 366 2.83 -33.21 69.44
CA LYS A 366 3.83 -33.75 68.53
C LYS A 366 3.88 -35.25 68.44
N ARG A 367 4.39 -35.78 67.35
CA ARG A 367 5.35 -36.88 67.21
C ARG A 367 5.02 -38.11 66.37
N LYS A 368 5.84 -38.23 65.29
CA LYS A 368 6.62 -39.40 64.84
C LYS A 368 5.99 -40.72 64.40
N SER A 369 6.34 -40.96 63.13
CA SER A 369 6.90 -42.23 62.56
C SER A 369 6.03 -43.53 62.60
N GLY A 370 5.98 -44.10 61.41
CA GLY A 370 5.81 -45.56 61.29
C GLY A 370 5.12 -46.00 60.02
N ALA A 371 5.84 -46.77 59.27
CA ALA A 371 5.39 -47.46 58.06
C ALA A 371 4.21 -48.40 58.31
N GLY A 372 3.34 -48.57 57.30
CA GLY A 372 2.30 -49.61 57.31
C GLY A 372 1.51 -49.61 56.06
N ARG A 373 1.67 -50.62 55.33
CA ARG A 373 1.02 -51.06 54.07
C ARG A 373 -0.47 -51.39 54.39
N GLY A 374 -1.37 -50.91 53.47
CA GLY A 374 -2.76 -51.38 53.52
C GLY A 374 -3.51 -50.77 52.35
N ASP A 375 -3.85 -51.55 51.35
CA ASP A 375 -4.85 -51.30 50.35
C ASP A 375 -6.17 -51.02 51.00
N ASP A 376 -6.83 -49.97 50.67
CA ASP A 376 -8.26 -49.79 50.64
C ASP A 376 -8.63 -48.65 49.68
N GLU A 377 -9.41 -49.01 48.66
CA GLU A 377 -10.07 -48.16 47.74
C GLU A 377 -11.15 -47.36 48.49
N ASP A 378 -10.89 -46.12 48.80
CA ASP A 378 -11.93 -45.11 49.09
C ASP A 378 -12.00 -44.08 47.97
N GLU A 379 -13.11 -44.15 47.24
CA GLU A 379 -13.58 -43.08 46.32
C GLU A 379 -13.70 -41.78 47.09
N ASP A 380 -12.67 -40.98 47.13
CA ASP A 380 -12.75 -39.56 47.46
C ASP A 380 -13.49 -38.85 46.36
N SER A 381 -14.77 -38.61 46.64
CA SER A 381 -15.56 -37.58 45.95
C SER A 381 -14.89 -36.22 46.13
N GLU A 382 -13.83 -35.95 45.36
CA GLU A 382 -13.39 -34.56 45.16
C GLU A 382 -14.53 -33.80 44.48
N VAL A 383 -15.13 -32.92 45.26
CA VAL A 383 -16.08 -31.91 44.85
C VAL A 383 -15.50 -31.25 43.56
N PRO A 384 -16.23 -31.18 42.45
CA PRO A 384 -15.79 -30.49 41.26
C PRO A 384 -15.84 -29.00 41.49
N PHE A 385 -15.03 -28.53 42.47
CA PHE A 385 -14.87 -27.13 42.77
C PHE A 385 -13.83 -26.54 41.82
N ASN A 386 -14.29 -25.70 40.88
CA ASN A 386 -13.55 -24.58 40.29
C ASN A 386 -12.60 -24.80 39.10
N LYS A 387 -12.79 -25.79 38.26
CA LYS A 387 -12.03 -25.77 37.00
C LYS A 387 -12.52 -24.69 36.01
N GLU A 388 -13.81 -24.38 36.06
CA GLU A 388 -14.42 -23.34 35.24
C GLU A 388 -14.16 -21.93 35.80
N GLU A 389 -14.29 -21.74 37.12
CA GLU A 389 -13.94 -20.47 37.76
C GLU A 389 -12.44 -20.16 37.65
N ALA A 390 -11.57 -21.17 37.78
CA ALA A 390 -10.15 -21.00 37.56
C ALA A 390 -9.83 -20.63 36.11
N LYS A 391 -10.52 -21.20 35.13
CA LYS A 391 -10.38 -20.81 33.71
C LYS A 391 -10.91 -19.39 33.44
N ALA A 392 -12.08 -19.05 34.00
CA ALA A 392 -12.64 -17.72 33.89
C ALA A 392 -11.72 -16.65 34.49
N LYS A 393 -11.09 -16.97 35.65
CA LYS A 393 -10.08 -16.07 36.26
C LYS A 393 -8.86 -15.87 35.38
N VAL A 394 -8.29 -16.95 34.82
CA VAL A 394 -7.14 -16.84 33.90
C VAL A 394 -7.51 -16.06 32.64
N LEU A 395 -8.72 -16.31 32.10
CA LEU A 395 -9.18 -15.58 30.93
C LEU A 395 -9.32 -14.08 31.22
N LYS A 396 -9.90 -13.72 32.39
CA LYS A 396 -10.03 -12.33 32.81
C LYS A 396 -8.65 -11.68 32.99
N GLU A 397 -7.69 -12.37 33.58
CA GLU A 397 -6.33 -11.91 33.73
C GLU A 397 -5.65 -11.65 32.37
N ILE A 398 -5.86 -12.54 31.39
CA ILE A 398 -5.37 -12.36 30.03
C ILE A 398 -5.99 -11.11 29.41
N VAL A 399 -7.32 -10.94 29.50
CA VAL A 399 -8.03 -9.79 28.91
C VAL A 399 -7.52 -8.47 29.49
N VAL A 400 -7.39 -8.38 30.82
CA VAL A 400 -6.90 -7.15 31.47
C VAL A 400 -5.44 -6.87 31.13
N ASN A 401 -4.56 -7.88 31.13
CA ASN A 401 -3.17 -7.71 30.71
C ASN A 401 -3.06 -7.26 29.25
N MET A 402 -3.89 -7.82 28.36
CA MET A 402 -3.98 -7.38 26.97
C MET A 402 -4.42 -5.93 26.86
N LYS A 403 -5.40 -5.50 27.67
CA LYS A 403 -5.83 -4.10 27.73
C LYS A 403 -4.73 -3.16 28.22
N CYS A 404 -4.05 -3.52 29.32
CA CYS A 404 -2.90 -2.75 29.83
C CYS A 404 -1.80 -2.58 28.78
N LEU A 405 -1.46 -3.65 28.08
CA LEU A 405 -0.46 -3.63 27.01
C LEU A 405 -0.95 -2.81 25.81
N TYR A 406 -2.24 -2.85 25.47
CA TYR A 406 -2.80 -2.04 24.40
C TYR A 406 -2.74 -0.54 24.73
N ILE A 407 -3.10 -0.14 25.93
CA ILE A 407 -2.95 1.25 26.38
C ILE A 407 -1.49 1.68 26.31
N ALA A 408 -0.55 0.85 26.75
CA ALA A 408 0.89 1.11 26.67
C ALA A 408 1.37 1.19 25.22
N GLN A 409 0.85 0.35 24.32
CA GLN A 409 1.14 0.41 22.89
C GLN A 409 0.66 1.73 22.28
N CYS A 410 -0.56 2.16 22.57
CA CYS A 410 -1.09 3.45 22.12
C CYS A 410 -0.25 4.63 22.66
N MET A 411 0.18 4.56 23.93
CA MET A 411 1.08 5.57 24.50
C MET A 411 2.40 5.64 23.75
N LEU A 412 3.05 4.49 23.51
CA LEU A 412 4.33 4.43 22.79
C LEU A 412 4.25 4.96 21.35
N GLN A 413 3.10 4.85 20.70
CA GLN A 413 2.87 5.41 19.37
C GLN A 413 2.77 6.94 19.36
N ASN A 414 2.55 7.56 20.52
CA ASN A 414 2.37 9.01 20.69
C ASN A 414 3.53 9.69 21.44
N VAL A 415 4.66 9.01 21.63
CA VAL A 415 5.87 9.52 22.28
C VAL A 415 6.96 9.72 21.24
N GLU A 416 7.66 10.86 21.33
CA GLU A 416 8.77 11.24 20.44
C GLU A 416 10.14 11.25 21.16
N GLY A 417 10.14 11.38 22.48
CA GLY A 417 11.32 11.48 23.30
C GLY A 417 12.13 10.19 23.39
N ASN A 418 13.41 10.31 23.78
CA ASN A 418 14.25 9.13 24.00
C ASN A 418 13.76 8.36 25.23
N LEU A 419 13.71 7.04 25.14
CA LEU A 419 13.26 6.14 26.20
C LEU A 419 14.01 6.37 27.53
N GLN A 420 15.32 6.55 27.48
CA GLN A 420 16.18 6.69 28.67
C GLN A 420 15.98 8.01 29.42
N ASP A 421 15.51 9.04 28.73
CA ASP A 421 15.29 10.37 29.31
C ASP A 421 13.96 10.46 30.08
N ASN A 422 13.04 9.48 29.87
CA ASN A 422 11.72 9.42 30.49
C ASN A 422 11.62 8.25 31.48
N VAL A 423 11.64 8.56 32.78
CA VAL A 423 11.57 7.57 33.86
C VAL A 423 10.30 6.71 33.78
N HIS A 424 9.19 7.27 33.33
CA HIS A 424 7.91 6.57 33.19
C HIS A 424 7.99 5.48 32.11
N LEU A 425 8.64 5.78 30.97
CA LEU A 425 8.84 4.79 29.91
C LEU A 425 9.78 3.66 30.35
N VAL A 426 10.87 3.97 31.06
CA VAL A 426 11.77 2.95 31.62
C VAL A 426 11.05 2.07 32.63
N THR A 427 10.20 2.66 33.46
CA THR A 427 9.39 1.92 34.46
C THR A 427 8.41 0.98 33.76
N MET A 428 7.70 1.47 32.75
CA MET A 428 6.78 0.67 31.93
C MET A 428 7.51 -0.49 31.24
N LEU A 429 8.66 -0.23 30.62
CA LEU A 429 9.45 -1.27 29.98
C LEU A 429 9.77 -2.41 30.95
N ASN A 430 10.27 -2.07 32.15
CA ASN A 430 10.69 -3.08 33.14
C ASN A 430 9.54 -3.81 33.83
N ASN A 431 8.44 -3.11 34.12
CA ASN A 431 7.36 -3.64 34.96
C ASN A 431 6.20 -4.23 34.15
N LEU A 432 5.99 -3.81 32.90
CA LEU A 432 4.89 -4.26 32.05
C LEU A 432 5.39 -5.01 30.81
N VAL A 433 6.29 -4.40 30.00
CA VAL A 433 6.65 -4.96 28.69
C VAL A 433 7.56 -6.19 28.84
N VAL A 434 8.62 -6.11 29.64
CA VAL A 434 9.56 -7.23 29.83
C VAL A 434 8.89 -8.47 30.45
N PRO A 435 8.03 -8.37 31.48
CA PRO A 435 7.25 -9.49 31.96
C PRO A 435 6.31 -10.07 30.89
N ALA A 436 5.64 -9.22 30.12
CA ALA A 436 4.75 -9.65 29.04
C ALA A 436 5.48 -10.46 27.95
N VAL A 437 6.64 -10.01 27.51
CA VAL A 437 7.48 -10.75 26.53
C VAL A 437 7.87 -12.14 27.03
N ARG A 438 8.00 -12.31 28.34
CA ARG A 438 8.35 -13.59 29.00
C ARG A 438 7.12 -14.43 29.35
N SER A 439 5.92 -13.94 29.11
CA SER A 439 4.69 -14.66 29.43
C SER A 439 4.58 -15.98 28.68
N HIS A 440 3.95 -16.97 29.32
CA HIS A 440 3.61 -18.24 28.69
C HIS A 440 2.40 -18.11 27.75
N GLU A 441 1.53 -17.14 28.01
CA GLU A 441 0.35 -16.86 27.21
C GLU A 441 0.77 -16.18 25.89
N ALA A 442 0.41 -16.80 24.76
CA ALA A 442 0.82 -16.32 23.45
C ALA A 442 0.31 -14.90 23.14
N PRO A 443 -0.97 -14.53 23.38
CA PRO A 443 -1.47 -13.17 23.09
C PRO A 443 -0.71 -12.09 23.88
N ILE A 444 -0.45 -12.32 25.18
CA ILE A 444 0.29 -11.38 26.02
C ILE A 444 1.71 -11.21 25.51
N ARG A 445 2.37 -12.34 25.18
CA ARG A 445 3.74 -12.33 24.68
C ARG A 445 3.86 -11.58 23.34
N GLU A 446 2.94 -11.78 22.42
CA GLU A 446 2.92 -11.12 21.12
C GLU A 446 2.71 -9.61 21.27
N ARG A 447 1.70 -9.19 22.04
CA ARG A 447 1.47 -7.77 22.32
C ARG A 447 2.67 -7.14 23.06
N GLY A 448 3.28 -7.90 23.99
CA GLY A 448 4.53 -7.49 24.66
C GLY A 448 5.70 -7.29 23.71
N LEU A 449 5.85 -8.14 22.69
CA LEU A 449 6.86 -7.99 21.64
C LEU A 449 6.61 -6.78 20.75
N GLU A 450 5.35 -6.46 20.43
CA GLU A 450 5.00 -5.22 19.72
C GLU A 450 5.40 -3.99 20.53
N CYS A 451 5.05 -3.94 21.82
CA CYS A 451 5.46 -2.87 22.72
C CYS A 451 6.99 -2.76 22.83
N LEU A 452 7.70 -3.89 22.95
CA LEU A 452 9.17 -3.90 22.97
C LEU A 452 9.73 -3.38 21.66
N GLY A 453 9.12 -3.73 20.52
CA GLY A 453 9.48 -3.18 19.22
C GLY A 453 9.39 -1.65 19.17
N LEU A 454 8.29 -1.09 19.67
CA LEU A 454 8.11 0.36 19.78
C LEU A 454 9.14 1.01 20.72
N CYS A 455 9.42 0.39 21.87
CA CYS A 455 10.50 0.86 22.76
C CYS A 455 11.88 0.86 22.07
N CYS A 456 12.16 -0.13 21.23
CA CYS A 456 13.38 -0.18 20.42
C CYS A 456 13.48 0.94 19.39
N LEU A 457 12.35 1.52 18.93
CA LEU A 457 12.40 2.70 18.05
C LEU A 457 12.86 3.96 18.81
N LEU A 458 12.56 4.04 20.11
CA LEU A 458 12.93 5.17 20.97
C LEU A 458 14.35 5.06 21.55
N ASP A 459 14.97 3.86 21.56
CA ASP A 459 16.33 3.66 22.08
C ASP A 459 17.15 2.70 21.21
N LYS A 460 18.22 3.22 20.63
CA LYS A 460 19.12 2.44 19.78
C LYS A 460 19.84 1.32 20.53
N SER A 461 20.22 1.52 21.78
CA SER A 461 20.94 0.51 22.58
C SER A 461 20.05 -0.68 22.86
N LEU A 462 18.80 -0.41 23.25
CA LEU A 462 17.77 -1.43 23.45
C LEU A 462 17.49 -2.19 22.14
N ALA A 463 17.45 -1.46 21.01
CA ALA A 463 17.28 -2.07 19.68
C ALA A 463 18.41 -3.05 19.36
N GLU A 464 19.68 -2.64 19.56
CA GLU A 464 20.87 -3.49 19.29
C GLU A 464 20.84 -4.78 20.12
N GLU A 465 20.49 -4.69 21.41
CA GLU A 465 20.37 -5.84 22.31
C GLU A 465 19.28 -6.81 21.91
N ASN A 466 18.14 -6.31 21.37
CA ASN A 466 16.97 -7.13 21.07
C ASN A 466 16.86 -7.59 19.61
N LEU A 467 17.71 -7.14 18.68
CA LEU A 467 17.71 -7.63 17.30
C LEU A 467 17.78 -9.16 17.20
N GLY A 468 18.61 -9.79 18.06
CA GLY A 468 18.72 -11.25 18.13
C GLY A 468 17.42 -11.94 18.51
N LEU A 469 16.63 -11.35 19.42
CA LEU A 469 15.33 -11.85 19.84
C LEU A 469 14.33 -11.82 18.67
N PHE A 470 14.21 -10.70 17.96
CA PHE A 470 13.27 -10.59 16.82
C PHE A 470 13.67 -11.51 15.66
N ILE A 471 14.96 -11.69 15.37
CA ILE A 471 15.44 -12.69 14.40
C ILE A 471 15.06 -14.11 14.86
N HIS A 472 15.10 -14.39 16.15
CA HIS A 472 14.69 -15.69 16.71
C HIS A 472 13.18 -15.88 16.59
N CYS A 473 12.36 -14.85 16.91
CA CYS A 473 10.90 -14.88 16.73
C CYS A 473 10.52 -15.17 15.26
N TYR A 474 11.17 -14.53 14.31
CA TYR A 474 10.99 -14.86 12.90
C TYR A 474 11.36 -16.32 12.58
N THR A 475 12.45 -16.84 13.14
CA THR A 475 12.96 -18.17 12.75
C THR A 475 12.15 -19.32 13.34
N LYS A 476 11.54 -19.16 14.51
CA LYS A 476 10.88 -20.18 15.33
C LYS A 476 9.42 -19.91 15.62
N GLY A 477 8.92 -18.71 15.34
CA GLY A 477 7.55 -18.34 15.59
C GLY A 477 6.55 -18.96 14.59
N HIS A 478 5.27 -18.90 14.91
CA HIS A 478 4.17 -19.15 13.97
C HIS A 478 4.03 -17.98 12.98
N GLU A 479 3.18 -18.12 11.99
CA GLU A 479 3.07 -17.17 10.85
C GLU A 479 2.87 -15.73 11.28
N SER A 480 1.90 -15.45 12.15
CA SER A 480 1.60 -14.09 12.65
C SER A 480 2.80 -13.49 13.39
N LEU A 481 3.48 -14.28 14.24
CA LEU A 481 4.69 -13.84 14.95
C LEU A 481 5.86 -13.60 13.98
N GLN A 482 5.98 -14.40 12.90
CA GLN A 482 7.00 -14.18 11.87
C GLN A 482 6.78 -12.86 11.11
N GLU A 483 5.52 -12.58 10.75
CA GLU A 483 5.13 -11.33 10.11
C GLU A 483 5.44 -10.13 11.00
N MET A 484 4.99 -10.15 12.25
CA MET A 484 5.25 -9.12 13.25
C MET A 484 6.77 -8.87 13.42
N ALA A 485 7.56 -9.92 13.60
CA ALA A 485 9.00 -9.82 13.77
C ALA A 485 9.68 -9.16 12.55
N LEU A 486 9.24 -9.47 11.34
CA LEU A 486 9.77 -8.83 10.12
C LEU A 486 9.41 -7.35 10.04
N ARG A 487 8.19 -6.96 10.45
CA ARG A 487 7.78 -5.55 10.53
C ARG A 487 8.63 -4.79 11.54
N ILE A 488 8.78 -5.31 12.76
CA ILE A 488 9.59 -4.70 13.83
C ILE A 488 11.06 -4.57 13.39
N LEU A 489 11.66 -5.61 12.82
CA LEU A 489 13.04 -5.56 12.31
C LEU A 489 13.20 -4.50 11.21
N SER A 490 12.21 -4.37 10.32
CA SER A 490 12.20 -3.34 9.30
C SER A 490 12.20 -1.94 9.91
N ASP A 491 11.32 -1.71 10.88
CA ASP A 491 11.12 -0.39 11.47
C ASP A 491 12.33 0.01 12.34
N ILE A 492 12.90 -0.91 13.10
CA ILE A 492 14.15 -0.69 13.84
C ILE A 492 15.30 -0.28 12.90
N ILE A 493 15.49 -1.00 11.79
CA ILE A 493 16.59 -0.72 10.86
C ILE A 493 16.36 0.59 10.10
N THR A 494 15.12 0.93 9.74
CA THR A 494 14.82 2.19 9.07
C THR A 494 14.96 3.40 9.99
N THR A 495 14.65 3.25 11.28
CA THR A 495 14.81 4.30 12.29
C THR A 495 16.28 4.46 12.70
N HIS A 496 16.96 3.36 12.97
CA HIS A 496 18.35 3.34 13.40
C HIS A 496 19.31 2.83 12.31
N ASN A 497 19.36 3.50 11.16
CA ASN A 497 20.24 3.16 10.04
C ASN A 497 21.71 2.96 10.46
N SER A 498 22.14 3.64 11.52
CA SER A 498 23.48 3.52 12.07
C SER A 498 23.80 2.14 12.67
N LEU A 499 22.80 1.29 12.93
CA LEU A 499 23.00 -0.10 13.33
C LEU A 499 23.67 -0.93 12.24
N LEU A 500 23.46 -0.61 10.97
CA LEU A 500 24.10 -1.26 9.83
C LEU A 500 25.46 -0.65 9.49
N ALA A 501 25.88 0.39 10.21
CA ALA A 501 27.20 0.99 10.01
C ALA A 501 28.33 0.00 10.36
N PRO A 502 29.42 0.02 9.60
CA PRO A 502 30.58 -0.82 9.86
C PRO A 502 31.17 -0.56 11.25
N VAL A 503 31.54 -1.63 11.95
CA VAL A 503 32.09 -1.58 13.29
C VAL A 503 33.58 -1.92 13.27
N ALA A 504 34.39 -1.23 14.08
CA ALA A 504 35.82 -1.56 14.27
C ALA A 504 35.95 -3.00 14.79
N SER A 505 36.88 -3.76 14.22
CA SER A 505 37.13 -5.13 14.64
C SER A 505 37.69 -5.16 16.07
N ALA A 506 37.18 -6.07 16.90
CA ALA A 506 37.71 -6.27 18.26
C ALA A 506 39.19 -6.67 18.30
N ASN A 507 39.72 -7.24 17.21
CA ASN A 507 41.09 -7.72 17.14
C ASN A 507 42.08 -6.72 16.54
N ASP A 508 41.58 -5.73 15.78
CA ASP A 508 42.40 -4.70 15.15
C ASP A 508 41.55 -3.44 14.91
N PRO A 509 41.78 -2.34 15.66
CA PRO A 509 41.02 -1.11 15.55
C PRO A 509 41.13 -0.42 14.18
N ASN A 510 42.10 -0.82 13.34
CA ASN A 510 42.25 -0.30 11.98
C ASN A 510 41.46 -1.12 10.95
N THR A 511 40.92 -2.30 11.31
CA THR A 511 40.07 -3.11 10.44
C THR A 511 38.62 -2.92 10.81
N VAL A 512 37.83 -2.58 9.81
CA VAL A 512 36.37 -2.36 9.93
C VAL A 512 35.63 -3.55 9.34
N THR A 513 34.63 -4.05 10.05
CA THR A 513 33.83 -5.22 9.64
C THR A 513 32.34 -4.88 9.65
N PRO A 514 31.52 -5.56 8.82
CA PRO A 514 30.07 -5.43 8.93
C PRO A 514 29.56 -5.87 10.31
N PRO A 515 28.46 -5.30 10.83
CA PRO A 515 27.89 -5.71 12.10
C PRO A 515 27.55 -7.21 12.13
N PRO A 516 27.71 -7.90 13.27
CA PRO A 516 27.52 -9.36 13.34
C PRO A 516 26.09 -9.82 12.99
N PHE A 517 25.09 -8.99 13.25
CA PHE A 517 23.69 -9.30 12.97
C PHE A 517 23.27 -9.02 11.52
N GLN A 518 24.05 -8.27 10.73
CA GLN A 518 23.70 -7.93 9.35
C GLN A 518 23.48 -9.18 8.47
N LYS A 519 24.37 -10.17 8.53
CA LYS A 519 24.22 -11.41 7.76
C LYS A 519 23.00 -12.25 8.18
N PRO A 520 22.75 -12.50 9.49
CA PRO A 520 21.53 -13.18 9.94
C PRO A 520 20.26 -12.45 9.52
N LEU A 521 20.23 -11.13 9.63
CA LEU A 521 19.11 -10.28 9.23
C LEU A 521 18.79 -10.43 7.74
N LEU A 522 19.79 -10.21 6.87
CA LEU A 522 19.60 -10.34 5.42
C LEU A 522 19.20 -11.77 5.01
N LYS A 523 19.72 -12.78 5.72
CA LYS A 523 19.32 -14.18 5.50
C LYS A 523 17.87 -14.43 5.91
N ALA A 524 17.40 -13.80 6.98
CA ALA A 524 16.00 -13.90 7.41
C ALA A 524 15.06 -13.34 6.33
N PHE A 525 15.29 -12.13 5.86
CA PHE A 525 14.49 -11.54 4.78
C PHE A 525 14.56 -12.34 3.48
N ALA A 526 15.75 -12.76 3.06
CA ALA A 526 15.91 -13.59 1.86
C ALA A 526 15.21 -14.95 1.98
N LYS A 527 15.11 -15.53 3.17
CA LYS A 527 14.37 -16.74 3.43
C LYS A 527 12.85 -16.49 3.35
N ALA A 528 12.36 -15.40 3.95
CA ALA A 528 10.95 -15.04 3.93
C ALA A 528 10.42 -14.87 2.49
N LEU A 529 11.19 -14.24 1.61
CA LEU A 529 10.83 -14.10 0.19
C LEU A 529 10.67 -15.45 -0.55
N LYS A 530 11.39 -16.49 -0.12
CA LYS A 530 11.36 -17.81 -0.77
C LYS A 530 10.27 -18.72 -0.23
N THR A 531 9.67 -18.40 0.90
CA THR A 531 8.68 -19.24 1.59
C THR A 531 7.29 -18.93 1.03
N SER A 532 6.89 -19.64 -0.02
CA SER A 532 5.58 -19.46 -0.67
C SER A 532 4.38 -19.89 0.18
N ASN A 533 4.60 -20.69 1.22
CA ASN A 533 3.53 -21.19 2.10
C ASN A 533 3.06 -20.19 3.15
N LEU A 534 3.71 -19.03 3.26
CA LEU A 534 3.43 -17.98 4.24
C LEU A 534 3.27 -16.63 3.54
N PRO A 535 2.12 -16.36 2.90
CA PRO A 535 1.94 -15.19 2.03
C PRO A 535 2.02 -13.87 2.81
N HIS A 536 1.57 -13.82 4.06
CA HIS A 536 1.65 -12.61 4.90
C HIS A 536 3.10 -12.28 5.27
N ALA A 537 3.86 -13.24 5.76
CA ALA A 537 5.28 -13.06 6.07
C ALA A 537 6.10 -12.70 4.82
N GLN A 538 5.76 -13.27 3.66
CA GLN A 538 6.38 -12.94 2.39
C GLN A 538 6.10 -11.48 1.98
N SER A 539 4.85 -11.02 2.12
CA SER A 539 4.46 -9.63 1.85
C SER A 539 5.14 -8.65 2.81
N ALA A 540 5.19 -8.98 4.11
CA ALA A 540 5.91 -8.19 5.11
C ALA A 540 7.41 -8.07 4.77
N ALA A 541 8.05 -9.16 4.35
CA ALA A 541 9.45 -9.12 3.92
C ALA A 541 9.67 -8.24 2.69
N VAL A 542 8.75 -8.27 1.72
CA VAL A 542 8.81 -7.40 0.53
C VAL A 542 8.72 -5.93 0.93
N ILE A 543 7.76 -5.58 1.77
CA ILE A 543 7.57 -4.20 2.25
C ILE A 543 8.81 -3.74 3.03
N ALA A 544 9.30 -4.59 3.94
CA ALA A 544 10.50 -4.32 4.74
C ALA A 544 11.73 -4.04 3.86
N LEU A 545 12.02 -4.93 2.90
CA LEU A 545 13.15 -4.76 1.99
C LEU A 545 12.99 -3.55 1.08
N SER A 546 11.76 -3.27 0.63
CA SER A 546 11.47 -2.06 -0.14
C SER A 546 11.76 -0.79 0.65
N LYS A 547 11.34 -0.71 1.93
CA LYS A 547 11.69 0.39 2.84
C LYS A 547 13.20 0.54 2.99
N MET A 548 13.91 -0.55 3.30
CA MET A 548 15.36 -0.55 3.51
C MET A 548 16.15 -0.11 2.26
N LEU A 549 15.71 -0.51 1.08
CA LEU A 549 16.35 -0.14 -0.19
C LEU A 549 16.04 1.32 -0.57
N LEU A 550 14.82 1.81 -0.35
CA LEU A 550 14.44 3.20 -0.63
C LEU A 550 15.13 4.19 0.32
N THR A 551 15.34 3.81 1.58
CA THR A 551 16.07 4.62 2.56
C THR A 551 17.59 4.52 2.45
N ASN A 552 18.09 3.70 1.52
CA ASN A 552 19.55 3.40 1.38
C ASN A 552 20.20 2.89 2.68
N ALA A 553 19.44 2.22 3.54
CA ALA A 553 19.94 1.72 4.82
C ALA A 553 21.12 0.75 4.66
N LEU A 554 21.16 -0.01 3.57
CA LEU A 554 22.22 -0.98 3.26
C LEU A 554 23.44 -0.39 2.54
N SER A 555 23.31 0.81 1.94
CA SER A 555 24.37 1.45 1.14
C SER A 555 24.49 2.94 1.49
N PRO A 556 24.80 3.29 2.74
CA PRO A 556 24.94 4.69 3.11
C PRO A 556 26.04 5.38 2.30
N SER A 557 25.74 6.57 1.79
CA SER A 557 26.65 7.38 0.97
C SER A 557 27.78 8.01 1.80
N ASN A 558 28.52 7.22 2.57
CA ASN A 558 29.63 7.69 3.38
C ASN A 558 30.96 7.44 2.66
N PRO A 559 31.71 8.48 2.28
CA PRO A 559 33.00 8.33 1.59
C PRO A 559 34.08 7.64 2.44
N SER A 560 33.90 7.54 3.77
CA SER A 560 34.84 6.93 4.68
C SER A 560 34.75 5.40 4.79
N ILE A 561 33.78 4.76 4.06
CA ILE A 561 33.58 3.32 4.11
C ILE A 561 34.70 2.63 3.29
N PRO A 562 35.40 1.61 3.84
CA PRO A 562 36.39 0.85 3.10
C PRO A 562 35.80 0.19 1.83
N PRO A 563 36.56 0.09 0.72
CA PRO A 563 36.08 -0.48 -0.53
C PRO A 563 35.53 -1.92 -0.40
N SER A 564 36.11 -2.73 0.47
CA SER A 564 35.69 -4.12 0.72
C SER A 564 34.29 -4.22 1.34
N ILE A 565 33.94 -3.28 2.23
CA ILE A 565 32.60 -3.24 2.86
C ILE A 565 31.59 -2.67 1.87
N LYS A 566 31.98 -1.66 1.09
CA LYS A 566 31.13 -1.13 0.04
C LYS A 566 30.77 -2.23 -0.97
N GLU A 567 31.75 -3.02 -1.40
CA GLU A 567 31.52 -4.15 -2.28
C GLU A 567 30.61 -5.23 -1.65
N PHE A 568 30.79 -5.52 -0.35
CA PHE A 568 29.91 -6.43 0.38
C PHE A 568 28.46 -5.91 0.44
N ASN A 569 28.27 -4.63 0.71
CA ASN A 569 26.95 -3.99 0.75
C ASN A 569 26.31 -3.97 -0.64
N ASP A 570 27.04 -3.57 -1.67
CA ASP A 570 26.56 -3.57 -3.07
C ASP A 570 26.17 -4.98 -3.53
N ASN A 571 26.90 -6.01 -3.16
CA ASN A 571 26.58 -7.40 -3.45
C ASN A 571 25.33 -7.87 -2.66
N SER A 572 25.16 -7.39 -1.43
CA SER A 572 23.98 -7.67 -0.61
C SER A 572 22.72 -7.03 -1.23
N VAL A 573 22.82 -5.75 -1.62
CA VAL A 573 21.75 -5.05 -2.35
C VAL A 573 21.40 -5.77 -3.64
N ALA A 574 22.39 -6.17 -4.44
CA ALA A 574 22.17 -6.90 -5.68
C ALA A 574 21.46 -8.25 -5.44
N THR A 575 21.85 -8.97 -4.40
CA THR A 575 21.23 -10.28 -4.05
C THR A 575 19.79 -10.11 -3.62
N LEU A 576 19.48 -9.11 -2.78
CA LEU A 576 18.12 -8.84 -2.33
C LEU A 576 17.24 -8.32 -3.46
N LEU A 577 17.76 -7.42 -4.27
CA LEU A 577 17.03 -6.88 -5.43
C LEU A 577 16.72 -7.99 -6.45
N GLN A 578 17.66 -8.91 -6.68
CA GLN A 578 17.41 -10.09 -7.52
C GLN A 578 16.33 -11.01 -6.92
N ALA A 579 16.31 -11.19 -5.59
CA ALA A 579 15.29 -11.96 -4.91
C ALA A 579 13.91 -11.31 -5.01
N LEU A 580 13.82 -9.97 -4.94
CA LEU A 580 12.57 -9.23 -5.14
C LEU A 580 12.07 -9.35 -6.59
N VAL A 581 12.95 -9.23 -7.58
CA VAL A 581 12.59 -9.45 -8.99
C VAL A 581 12.08 -10.87 -9.21
N LEU A 582 12.74 -11.87 -8.60
CA LEU A 582 12.29 -13.26 -8.67
C LEU A 582 10.92 -13.42 -8.02
N ALA A 583 10.70 -12.82 -6.82
CA ALA A 583 9.42 -12.88 -6.14
C ALA A 583 8.29 -12.22 -6.95
N PHE A 584 8.57 -11.16 -7.70
CA PHE A 584 7.58 -10.48 -8.55
C PHE A 584 7.12 -11.30 -9.75
N PHE A 585 8.05 -12.04 -10.38
CA PHE A 585 7.77 -12.79 -11.61
C PHE A 585 7.57 -14.29 -11.39
N ASN A 586 7.75 -14.81 -10.17
CA ASN A 586 7.59 -16.23 -9.89
C ASN A 586 6.09 -16.61 -10.02
N PRO A 587 5.74 -17.66 -10.79
CA PRO A 587 4.36 -18.13 -10.87
C PRO A 587 3.76 -18.49 -9.51
N ARG A 588 4.55 -19.02 -8.56
CA ARG A 588 4.11 -19.41 -7.21
C ARG A 588 3.65 -18.22 -6.33
N THR A 589 4.02 -16.99 -6.68
CA THR A 589 3.61 -15.78 -5.96
C THR A 589 2.51 -15.02 -6.69
N ARG A 590 1.94 -15.63 -7.75
CA ARG A 590 0.91 -14.99 -8.59
C ARG A 590 -0.30 -14.53 -7.78
N ASP A 591 -0.71 -15.34 -6.81
CA ASP A 591 -1.92 -15.12 -6.00
C ASP A 591 -1.69 -14.19 -4.79
N ASN A 592 -0.42 -13.86 -4.50
CA ASN A 592 -0.10 -12.88 -3.46
C ASN A 592 -0.23 -11.45 -4.00
N LEU A 593 -1.45 -10.91 -3.95
CA LEU A 593 -1.79 -9.59 -4.50
C LEU A 593 -1.07 -8.45 -3.79
N THR A 594 -0.96 -8.51 -2.46
CA THR A 594 -0.26 -7.51 -1.64
C THR A 594 1.21 -7.40 -2.03
N LEU A 595 1.90 -8.53 -2.19
CA LEU A 595 3.29 -8.59 -2.66
C LEU A 595 3.42 -7.94 -4.04
N ARG A 596 2.56 -8.34 -4.99
CA ARG A 596 2.60 -7.84 -6.36
C ARG A 596 2.33 -6.35 -6.44
N GLN A 597 1.36 -5.85 -5.68
CA GLN A 597 1.03 -4.44 -5.61
C GLN A 597 2.21 -3.63 -5.06
N ALA A 598 2.79 -4.07 -3.95
CA ALA A 598 3.95 -3.41 -3.35
C ALA A 598 5.13 -3.33 -4.32
N LEU A 599 5.46 -4.42 -5.04
CA LEU A 599 6.57 -4.45 -5.99
C LEU A 599 6.27 -3.69 -7.29
N THR A 600 5.02 -3.67 -7.75
CA THR A 600 4.60 -2.85 -8.91
C THR A 600 4.88 -1.36 -8.65
N TYR A 601 4.65 -0.90 -7.43
CA TYR A 601 4.97 0.47 -7.03
C TYR A 601 6.48 0.66 -6.76
N PHE A 602 7.12 -0.29 -6.05
CA PHE A 602 8.50 -0.19 -5.60
C PHE A 602 9.50 -0.06 -6.76
N PHE A 603 9.45 -0.94 -7.78
CA PHE A 603 10.48 -0.98 -8.80
C PHE A 603 10.63 0.31 -9.61
N PRO A 604 9.56 0.91 -10.15
CA PRO A 604 9.69 2.20 -10.85
C PRO A 604 10.21 3.31 -9.94
N VAL A 605 9.70 3.40 -8.71
CA VAL A 605 10.13 4.43 -7.75
C VAL A 605 11.61 4.27 -7.40
N TYR A 606 12.04 3.05 -7.05
CA TYR A 606 13.43 2.76 -6.70
C TYR A 606 14.38 3.05 -7.87
N CYS A 607 14.10 2.48 -9.03
CA CYS A 607 14.99 2.57 -10.18
C CYS A 607 15.10 3.97 -10.78
N HIS A 608 14.02 4.74 -10.74
CA HIS A 608 14.00 6.07 -11.35
C HIS A 608 14.31 7.21 -10.37
N SER A 609 14.42 6.93 -9.06
CA SER A 609 14.77 7.95 -8.07
C SER A 609 16.22 8.40 -8.13
N HIS A 610 17.16 7.50 -8.41
CA HIS A 610 18.60 7.80 -8.41
C HIS A 610 19.39 6.88 -9.36
N ILE A 611 20.41 7.43 -10.00
CA ILE A 611 21.27 6.69 -10.96
C ILE A 611 21.93 5.45 -10.34
N ALA A 612 22.35 5.50 -9.08
CA ALA A 612 22.97 4.37 -8.39
C ALA A 612 21.98 3.18 -8.25
N ASN A 613 20.70 3.46 -8.03
CA ASN A 613 19.66 2.45 -7.93
C ASN A 613 19.41 1.77 -9.29
N ALA A 614 19.38 2.55 -10.35
CA ALA A 614 19.30 2.02 -11.71
C ALA A 614 20.55 1.20 -12.10
N GLN A 615 21.75 1.59 -11.59
CA GLN A 615 22.98 0.79 -11.75
C GLN A 615 22.91 -0.55 -11.01
N HIS A 616 22.31 -0.59 -9.80
CA HIS A 616 22.06 -1.85 -9.10
C HIS A 616 21.09 -2.75 -9.90
N MET A 617 20.01 -2.18 -10.46
CA MET A 617 19.09 -2.92 -11.32
C MET A 617 19.79 -3.45 -12.58
N ARG A 618 20.63 -2.64 -13.22
CA ARG A 618 21.42 -3.07 -14.38
C ARG A 618 22.30 -4.30 -14.06
N ARG A 619 23.00 -4.27 -12.90
CA ARG A 619 23.88 -5.39 -12.49
C ARG A 619 23.13 -6.72 -12.36
N ILE A 620 21.88 -6.66 -11.95
CA ILE A 620 21.07 -7.88 -11.75
C ILE A 620 20.21 -8.27 -12.97
N ALA A 621 20.07 -7.40 -13.98
CA ALA A 621 19.15 -7.61 -15.10
C ALA A 621 19.45 -8.92 -15.85
N VAL A 622 20.72 -9.19 -16.18
CA VAL A 622 21.12 -10.42 -16.87
C VAL A 622 20.94 -11.67 -15.97
N PRO A 623 21.46 -11.73 -14.73
CA PRO A 623 21.20 -12.87 -13.84
C PRO A 623 19.71 -13.06 -13.50
N ALA A 624 18.90 -11.98 -13.44
CA ALA A 624 17.46 -12.06 -13.17
C ALA A 624 16.72 -12.84 -14.27
N ILE A 625 17.00 -12.58 -15.54
CA ILE A 625 16.41 -13.34 -16.66
C ILE A 625 16.66 -14.85 -16.49
N ARG A 626 17.87 -15.24 -16.13
CA ARG A 626 18.23 -16.65 -15.92
C ARG A 626 17.50 -17.26 -14.72
N THR A 627 17.44 -16.55 -13.59
CA THR A 627 16.79 -17.06 -12.37
C THR A 627 15.28 -17.13 -12.50
N VAL A 628 14.67 -16.18 -13.19
CA VAL A 628 13.22 -16.22 -13.46
C VAL A 628 12.90 -17.34 -14.43
N LEU A 629 13.68 -17.51 -15.51
CA LEU A 629 13.48 -18.61 -16.47
C LEU A 629 13.58 -19.98 -15.77
N ALA A 630 14.60 -20.19 -14.94
CA ALA A 630 14.74 -21.42 -14.17
C ALA A 630 13.55 -21.66 -13.21
N ALA A 631 13.06 -20.62 -12.55
CA ALA A 631 11.91 -20.74 -11.64
C ALA A 631 10.59 -21.05 -12.36
N VAL A 632 10.44 -20.57 -13.58
CA VAL A 632 9.29 -20.87 -14.45
C VAL A 632 9.37 -22.30 -14.97
N ASP A 633 10.54 -22.74 -15.40
CA ASP A 633 10.78 -24.11 -15.85
C ASP A 633 10.54 -25.11 -14.70
N ASP A 634 11.04 -24.81 -13.49
CA ASP A 634 10.82 -25.62 -12.28
C ASP A 634 9.34 -25.67 -11.87
N PHE A 635 8.59 -24.58 -12.06
CA PHE A 635 7.16 -24.54 -11.74
C PHE A 635 6.36 -25.46 -12.66
N TYR A 636 6.50 -25.32 -13.98
CA TYR A 636 5.77 -26.15 -14.93
C TYR A 636 6.24 -27.61 -14.96
N ALA A 637 7.49 -27.89 -14.58
CA ALA A 637 7.96 -29.26 -14.43
C ALA A 637 7.24 -29.99 -13.28
N LEU A 638 6.99 -29.29 -12.17
CA LEU A 638 6.24 -29.84 -11.01
C LEU A 638 4.77 -30.01 -11.31
N GLU A 639 4.12 -29.04 -11.97
CA GLU A 639 2.73 -29.17 -12.41
C GLU A 639 2.54 -30.38 -13.35
N ALA A 640 3.48 -30.62 -14.25
CA ALA A 640 3.44 -31.78 -15.14
C ALA A 640 3.63 -33.12 -14.41
N GLU A 641 4.28 -33.14 -13.24
CA GLU A 641 4.41 -34.33 -12.40
C GLU A 641 3.16 -34.62 -11.56
N GLU A 642 2.43 -33.54 -11.12
CA GLU A 642 1.22 -33.68 -10.33
C GLU A 642 -0.01 -34.10 -11.18
N ASP A 643 -0.07 -33.70 -12.46
CA ASP A 643 -1.17 -33.99 -13.38
C ASP A 643 -0.92 -35.25 -14.26
N SER A 644 -0.35 -36.33 -13.70
CA SER A 644 -0.01 -37.54 -14.42
C SER A 644 -1.19 -38.29 -15.09
N ASP A 645 -2.44 -37.86 -14.85
CA ASP A 645 -3.67 -38.49 -15.42
C ASP A 645 -4.39 -37.62 -16.48
N GLY A 646 -3.93 -36.42 -16.79
CA GLY A 646 -4.52 -35.51 -17.79
C GLY A 646 -3.52 -35.21 -18.92
N GLU A 647 -3.95 -35.35 -20.18
CA GLU A 647 -3.24 -34.84 -21.36
C GLU A 647 -3.15 -33.29 -21.27
N ILE A 648 -2.23 -32.73 -20.47
CA ILE A 648 -1.91 -31.31 -20.57
C ILE A 648 -1.12 -31.11 -21.84
N ASP A 649 -1.70 -30.41 -22.79
CA ASP A 649 -1.05 -29.95 -24.00
C ASP A 649 0.18 -29.08 -23.61
N GLY A 650 1.38 -29.66 -23.68
CA GLY A 650 2.65 -28.96 -23.37
C GLY A 650 2.83 -27.63 -24.11
N SER A 651 1.96 -27.32 -25.08
CA SER A 651 1.93 -26.06 -25.82
C SER A 651 1.41 -24.89 -25.00
N VAL A 652 0.65 -25.11 -23.91
CA VAL A 652 0.06 -24.05 -23.08
C VAL A 652 1.16 -23.44 -22.19
N GLY A 653 1.91 -24.27 -21.45
CA GLY A 653 3.01 -23.82 -20.60
C GLY A 653 4.09 -23.06 -21.37
N GLU A 654 4.42 -23.49 -22.61
CA GLU A 654 5.39 -22.77 -23.47
C GLU A 654 4.89 -21.37 -23.89
N LYS A 655 3.59 -21.21 -24.18
CA LYS A 655 2.99 -19.91 -24.51
C LYS A 655 2.98 -18.97 -23.31
N GLU A 656 2.61 -19.45 -22.14
CA GLU A 656 2.58 -18.67 -20.90
C GLU A 656 3.99 -18.23 -20.48
N THR A 657 4.98 -19.14 -20.55
CA THR A 657 6.39 -18.82 -20.34
C THR A 657 6.86 -17.70 -21.28
N LYS A 658 6.49 -17.75 -22.56
CA LYS A 658 6.86 -16.74 -23.53
C LYS A 658 6.24 -15.37 -23.21
N VAL A 659 4.98 -15.31 -22.81
CA VAL A 659 4.30 -14.09 -22.42
C VAL A 659 4.95 -13.49 -21.18
N LEU A 660 5.14 -14.31 -20.13
CA LEU A 660 5.76 -13.89 -18.88
C LEU A 660 7.17 -13.34 -19.12
N MET A 661 8.03 -14.10 -19.82
CA MET A 661 9.40 -13.69 -20.10
C MET A 661 9.49 -12.45 -20.99
N SER A 662 8.54 -12.25 -21.90
CA SER A 662 8.43 -10.99 -22.66
C SER A 662 8.12 -9.80 -21.76
N GLY A 663 7.28 -9.99 -20.73
CA GLY A 663 7.01 -9.00 -19.67
C GLY A 663 8.26 -8.72 -18.84
N VAL A 664 8.98 -9.75 -18.38
CA VAL A 664 10.26 -9.63 -17.65
C VAL A 664 11.25 -8.75 -18.43
N VAL A 665 11.48 -9.09 -19.69
CA VAL A 665 12.38 -8.35 -20.56
C VAL A 665 11.93 -6.89 -20.74
N GLY A 666 10.62 -6.64 -20.90
CA GLY A 666 10.05 -5.30 -21.00
C GLY A 666 10.29 -4.46 -19.76
N MET A 667 9.93 -4.97 -18.59
CA MET A 667 10.06 -4.25 -17.32
C MET A 667 11.52 -4.02 -16.92
N LEU A 668 12.42 -5.02 -17.08
CA LEU A 668 13.85 -4.83 -16.80
C LEU A 668 14.48 -3.78 -17.71
N THR A 669 14.04 -3.68 -18.99
CA THR A 669 14.49 -2.62 -19.89
C THR A 669 14.00 -1.25 -19.43
N GLU A 670 12.75 -1.17 -18.97
CA GLU A 670 12.14 0.06 -18.48
C GLU A 670 12.80 0.55 -17.19
N TRP A 671 13.05 -0.35 -16.24
CA TRP A 671 13.68 -0.03 -14.94
C TRP A 671 15.16 0.37 -15.05
N THR A 672 15.79 0.11 -16.18
CA THR A 672 17.18 0.51 -16.48
C THR A 672 17.29 1.70 -17.42
N ASP A 673 16.15 2.31 -17.80
CA ASP A 673 16.13 3.45 -18.73
C ASP A 673 16.56 4.74 -18.03
N ASP A 674 17.75 5.22 -18.36
CA ASP A 674 18.35 6.43 -17.80
C ASP A 674 17.54 7.70 -18.08
N ARG A 675 16.72 7.74 -19.12
CA ARG A 675 15.86 8.87 -19.49
C ARG A 675 14.69 9.08 -18.53
N ARG A 676 14.35 8.08 -17.71
CA ARG A 676 13.28 8.13 -16.71
C ARG A 676 13.77 8.59 -15.35
N ILE A 677 15.08 8.68 -15.15
CA ILE A 677 15.66 9.07 -13.85
C ILE A 677 15.34 10.52 -13.57
N ILE A 678 14.82 10.79 -12.37
CA ILE A 678 14.47 12.14 -11.93
C ILE A 678 15.70 13.05 -11.98
N GLY A 679 15.55 14.21 -12.63
CA GLY A 679 16.64 15.19 -12.78
C GLY A 679 17.57 14.95 -13.98
N LEU A 680 17.52 13.79 -14.67
CA LEU A 680 18.35 13.49 -15.82
C LEU A 680 17.60 13.57 -17.17
N GLY A 681 16.32 13.28 -17.20
CA GLY A 681 15.49 13.20 -18.42
C GLY A 681 14.33 14.19 -18.51
N GLY A 682 14.17 15.09 -17.53
CA GLY A 682 13.09 16.08 -17.51
C GLY A 682 11.71 15.53 -17.10
N GLY A 683 11.62 14.30 -16.62
CA GLY A 683 10.41 13.73 -16.04
C GLY A 683 10.31 14.01 -14.55
N GLY A 684 9.20 14.62 -14.12
CA GLY A 684 8.97 14.94 -12.70
C GLY A 684 8.35 13.82 -11.88
N ASP A 685 7.70 12.84 -12.52
CA ASP A 685 6.98 11.75 -11.84
C ASP A 685 7.50 10.40 -12.34
N PRO A 686 8.06 9.56 -11.46
CA PRO A 686 8.56 8.23 -11.82
C PRO A 686 7.46 7.26 -12.28
N LEU A 687 6.20 7.54 -11.97
CA LEU A 687 5.03 6.72 -12.34
C LEU A 687 4.26 7.27 -13.55
N ALA A 688 4.54 8.51 -13.98
CA ALA A 688 3.87 9.10 -15.13
C ALA A 688 4.29 8.41 -16.44
N PRO A 689 3.38 8.22 -17.40
CA PRO A 689 3.73 7.83 -18.74
C PRO A 689 4.60 8.92 -19.35
N ALA A 690 5.88 8.65 -19.51
CA ALA A 690 6.88 9.62 -19.89
C ALA A 690 6.59 10.26 -21.26
N SER A 691 6.46 11.57 -21.29
CA SER A 691 6.83 12.36 -22.45
C SER A 691 8.37 12.33 -22.54
N LEU A 692 8.89 11.24 -23.10
CA LEU A 692 10.31 10.99 -23.18
C LEU A 692 10.98 12.08 -24.01
N SER A 693 11.79 12.94 -23.38
CA SER A 693 12.77 13.70 -24.10
C SER A 693 13.73 12.71 -24.78
N ASN A 694 13.96 12.88 -26.05
CA ASN A 694 14.79 11.96 -26.83
C ASN A 694 16.29 11.97 -26.45
N ASN A 695 16.69 12.79 -25.50
CA ASN A 695 18.08 12.99 -25.11
C ASN A 695 18.23 12.78 -23.58
N SER A 696 19.01 11.77 -23.18
CA SER A 696 19.56 11.74 -21.82
C SER A 696 20.68 12.78 -21.71
N THR A 697 20.83 13.37 -20.55
CA THR A 697 21.92 14.31 -20.27
C THR A 697 23.23 13.61 -19.92
N LEU A 698 23.19 12.27 -19.82
CA LEU A 698 24.35 11.44 -19.52
C LEU A 698 25.29 11.34 -20.73
N ARG A 699 26.57 11.25 -20.45
CA ARG A 699 27.57 10.96 -21.46
C ARG A 699 27.40 9.54 -22.00
N PRO A 700 27.81 9.26 -23.24
CA PRO A 700 27.74 7.89 -23.78
C PRO A 700 28.43 6.83 -22.92
N SER A 701 29.56 7.17 -22.27
CA SER A 701 30.27 6.29 -21.32
C SER A 701 29.48 5.97 -20.05
N GLU A 702 28.52 6.83 -19.68
CA GLU A 702 27.70 6.71 -18.46
C GLU A 702 26.32 6.10 -18.75
N SER A 703 25.95 5.86 -20.03
CA SER A 703 24.65 5.31 -20.40
C SER A 703 24.45 3.90 -19.85
N LEU A 704 23.36 3.75 -19.08
CA LEU A 704 23.00 2.47 -18.46
C LEU A 704 22.64 1.41 -19.50
N HIS A 705 21.90 1.79 -20.55
CA HIS A 705 21.51 0.86 -21.60
C HIS A 705 22.70 0.41 -22.45
N LEU A 706 23.70 1.27 -22.66
CA LEU A 706 24.93 0.91 -23.37
C LEU A 706 25.76 -0.09 -22.54
N ALA A 707 25.89 0.17 -21.23
CA ALA A 707 26.55 -0.73 -20.31
C ALA A 707 25.81 -2.08 -20.19
N LEU A 708 24.47 -2.07 -20.18
CA LEU A 708 23.64 -3.27 -20.17
C LEU A 708 23.81 -4.07 -21.47
N ALA A 709 23.89 -3.39 -22.62
CA ALA A 709 24.18 -4.06 -23.89
C ALA A 709 25.51 -4.81 -23.86
N LYS A 710 26.56 -4.22 -23.23
CA LYS A 710 27.84 -4.89 -22.99
C LYS A 710 27.65 -6.16 -22.15
N ASP A 711 26.95 -6.04 -20.99
CA ASP A 711 26.72 -7.17 -20.08
C ASP A 711 25.95 -8.32 -20.77
N ILE A 712 24.96 -8.01 -21.59
CA ILE A 712 24.19 -8.97 -22.39
C ILE A 712 25.12 -9.69 -23.39
N LEU A 713 25.90 -8.94 -24.15
CA LEU A 713 26.78 -9.51 -25.18
C LEU A 713 27.89 -10.38 -24.56
N GLN A 714 28.47 -9.95 -23.44
CA GLN A 714 29.45 -10.74 -22.70
C GLN A 714 28.85 -12.07 -22.23
N ARG A 715 27.62 -12.07 -21.73
CA ARG A 715 26.93 -13.27 -21.34
C ARG A 715 26.59 -14.19 -22.50
N VAL A 716 26.15 -13.64 -23.63
CA VAL A 716 25.80 -14.37 -24.85
C VAL A 716 27.03 -15.05 -25.45
N LEU A 717 28.17 -14.37 -25.45
CA LEU A 717 29.45 -14.87 -25.97
C LEU A 717 30.21 -15.76 -24.99
N GLY A 718 29.91 -15.68 -23.69
CA GLY A 718 30.68 -16.36 -22.65
C GLY A 718 32.07 -15.75 -22.42
N VAL A 719 32.20 -14.42 -22.60
CA VAL A 719 33.44 -13.65 -22.39
C VAL A 719 33.38 -12.90 -21.07
N GLY A 720 34.53 -12.52 -20.52
CA GLY A 720 34.58 -11.72 -19.28
C GLY A 720 34.26 -12.52 -18.00
N GLY A 721 34.52 -13.85 -18.01
CA GLY A 721 34.27 -14.71 -16.84
C GLY A 721 32.86 -15.32 -16.79
N PHE A 722 32.02 -15.03 -17.78
CA PHE A 722 30.69 -15.60 -17.88
C PHE A 722 30.72 -16.94 -18.65
N ALA A 723 29.94 -17.94 -18.22
CA ALA A 723 29.66 -19.09 -19.05
C ALA A 723 28.74 -18.70 -20.23
N THR A 724 28.83 -19.39 -21.37
CA THR A 724 27.88 -19.16 -22.49
C THR A 724 26.45 -19.42 -22.09
N ALA A 725 25.54 -18.51 -22.48
CA ALA A 725 24.13 -18.64 -22.18
C ALA A 725 23.49 -19.83 -22.91
N PRO A 726 22.60 -20.63 -22.30
CA PRO A 726 21.74 -21.60 -22.97
C PRO A 726 20.92 -20.97 -24.10
N ARG A 727 20.38 -21.79 -25.00
CA ARG A 727 19.67 -21.31 -26.20
C ARG A 727 18.45 -20.45 -25.85
N GLU A 728 17.64 -20.88 -24.86
CA GLU A 728 16.45 -20.14 -24.44
C GLU A 728 16.83 -18.83 -23.74
N GLU A 729 17.78 -18.82 -22.80
CA GLU A 729 18.30 -17.61 -22.17
C GLU A 729 18.81 -16.60 -23.23
N ARG A 730 19.55 -17.07 -24.24
CA ARG A 730 20.06 -16.21 -25.34
C ARG A 730 18.94 -15.52 -26.10
N LYS A 731 17.86 -16.21 -26.41
CA LYS A 731 16.69 -15.65 -27.09
C LYS A 731 16.11 -14.43 -26.34
N TYR A 732 15.91 -14.56 -25.04
CA TYR A 732 15.39 -13.45 -24.21
C TYR A 732 16.42 -12.32 -24.03
N LEU A 733 17.71 -12.65 -23.87
CA LEU A 733 18.78 -11.65 -23.80
C LEU A 733 18.91 -10.84 -25.11
N LEU A 734 18.82 -11.48 -26.27
CA LEU A 734 18.83 -10.79 -27.58
C LEU A 734 17.52 -10.01 -27.80
N SER A 735 16.38 -10.50 -27.33
CA SER A 735 15.13 -9.73 -27.30
C SER A 735 15.27 -8.46 -26.47
N MET A 736 15.90 -8.55 -25.27
CA MET A 736 16.19 -7.39 -24.45
C MET A 736 17.09 -6.38 -25.17
N LEU A 737 18.16 -6.87 -25.81
CA LEU A 737 19.07 -6.01 -26.59
C LEU A 737 18.33 -5.19 -27.66
N SER A 738 17.30 -5.76 -28.30
CA SER A 738 16.48 -5.07 -29.31
C SER A 738 15.63 -3.92 -28.76
N LYS A 739 15.29 -3.98 -27.47
CA LYS A 739 14.44 -3.00 -26.78
C LYS A 739 15.25 -1.87 -26.10
N LEU A 740 16.58 -2.04 -25.95
CA LEU A 740 17.43 -1.02 -25.34
C LEU A 740 17.43 0.27 -26.15
N HIS A 741 17.36 1.39 -25.44
CA HIS A 741 17.58 2.70 -26.02
C HIS A 741 19.08 3.00 -26.05
N LEU A 742 19.68 2.87 -27.21
CA LEU A 742 21.09 3.25 -27.41
C LEU A 742 21.15 4.76 -27.76
N PRO A 743 22.00 5.54 -27.10
CA PRO A 743 22.07 6.96 -27.31
C PRO A 743 22.38 7.29 -28.79
N THR A 744 21.74 8.30 -29.33
CA THR A 744 22.00 8.85 -30.66
C THR A 744 22.72 10.18 -30.52
N PRO A 745 23.65 10.52 -31.42
CA PRO A 745 24.35 11.81 -31.35
C PRO A 745 23.33 12.97 -31.42
N ALA A 746 23.46 13.92 -30.50
CA ALA A 746 22.62 15.11 -30.50
C ALA A 746 22.76 15.85 -31.86
N PRO A 747 21.66 16.31 -32.48
CA PRO A 747 21.74 17.11 -33.70
C PRO A 747 22.50 18.39 -33.35
N MET A 748 23.61 18.62 -34.06
CA MET A 748 24.40 19.86 -33.92
C MET A 748 23.48 21.06 -34.13
N PRO A 749 23.45 22.06 -33.22
CA PRO A 749 22.70 23.27 -33.44
C PRO A 749 23.20 23.89 -34.73
N SER A 750 22.32 23.94 -35.75
CA SER A 750 22.61 24.58 -37.02
C SER A 750 22.93 26.04 -36.75
N SER A 751 24.21 26.43 -36.98
CA SER A 751 24.70 27.78 -36.88
C SER A 751 24.08 28.63 -38.02
N ARG A 752 22.80 28.97 -37.90
CA ARG A 752 22.08 29.98 -38.66
C ARG A 752 21.17 30.77 -37.73
N ALA A 753 21.78 31.56 -36.86
CA ALA A 753 21.10 32.70 -36.29
C ALA A 753 21.97 33.93 -36.59
N SER A 754 21.50 34.73 -37.53
CA SER A 754 21.96 35.99 -37.99
C SER A 754 22.29 36.92 -36.80
N SER A 755 23.49 37.43 -36.86
CA SER A 755 23.99 38.62 -36.15
C SER A 755 23.02 39.80 -36.27
N ARG A 756 22.45 40.22 -35.15
CA ARG A 756 22.08 41.62 -34.89
C ARG A 756 22.65 41.98 -33.51
N VAL A 757 23.76 42.69 -33.59
CA VAL A 757 24.36 43.36 -32.46
C VAL A 757 23.62 44.67 -32.25
N PRO A 758 23.18 45.04 -31.04
CA PRO A 758 22.98 46.45 -30.67
C PRO A 758 24.32 47.01 -30.14
N GLU A 759 24.78 48.09 -30.78
CA GLU A 759 25.86 48.91 -30.27
C GLU A 759 25.48 49.60 -28.97
N GLY A 760 26.40 49.60 -27.98
CA GLY A 760 26.44 50.58 -26.96
C GLY A 760 26.59 50.10 -25.52
N ALA A 761 27.83 49.95 -25.04
CA ALA A 761 28.32 50.36 -23.73
C ALA A 761 29.76 49.84 -23.51
N PRO A 762 30.57 50.51 -22.66
CA PRO A 762 31.99 50.61 -22.88
C PRO A 762 32.88 49.60 -22.11
N ASP A 763 34.11 49.56 -22.55
CA ASP A 763 35.33 48.92 -22.04
C ASP A 763 35.39 48.58 -20.54
N GLU A 764 35.64 47.31 -20.25
CA GLU A 764 36.54 46.82 -19.24
C GLU A 764 37.31 45.61 -19.79
N ARG A 765 38.43 45.93 -20.48
CA ARG A 765 39.52 45.02 -20.80
C ARG A 765 40.57 45.20 -19.72
N GLU A 766 40.69 44.24 -18.81
CA GLU A 766 41.95 43.73 -18.25
C GLU A 766 41.65 42.81 -17.05
N SER A 767 41.65 41.54 -17.31
CA SER A 767 42.17 40.48 -16.48
C SER A 767 41.59 39.12 -16.91
N LEU A 768 42.37 38.36 -17.56
CA LEU A 768 42.28 36.85 -17.57
C LEU A 768 43.22 36.33 -18.67
N ARG A 769 44.54 36.59 -18.47
CA ARG A 769 45.56 35.75 -19.07
C ARG A 769 46.19 34.89 -18.03
N SER A 770 45.50 33.79 -17.68
CA SER A 770 46.13 32.62 -17.04
C SER A 770 45.18 31.42 -17.10
N SER A 771 45.14 30.79 -18.26
CA SER A 771 44.55 29.46 -18.37
C SER A 771 45.09 28.77 -19.63
N ILE A 772 46.32 28.42 -19.62
CA ILE A 772 46.91 27.45 -20.52
C ILE A 772 47.33 26.28 -19.63
N ARG A 773 46.37 25.43 -19.27
CA ARG A 773 46.57 24.09 -18.74
C ARG A 773 45.31 23.23 -18.75
N THR A 774 44.50 23.30 -19.81
CA THR A 774 43.27 22.52 -19.93
C THR A 774 43.28 21.57 -21.15
N ASP A 775 44.30 21.57 -21.99
CA ASP A 775 44.27 20.74 -23.18
C ASP A 775 44.60 19.26 -22.95
N ASN A 776 45.24 18.90 -21.82
CA ASN A 776 45.54 17.49 -21.49
C ASN A 776 44.39 16.78 -20.71
N MET A 777 43.51 17.53 -20.05
CA MET A 777 42.33 16.88 -19.40
C MET A 777 41.20 16.65 -20.40
N THR A 778 41.03 17.48 -21.43
CA THR A 778 40.00 17.29 -22.44
C THR A 778 40.29 16.12 -23.38
N SER A 779 41.56 15.79 -23.65
CA SER A 779 41.92 14.65 -24.49
C SER A 779 41.72 13.31 -23.74
N GLN A 780 42.07 13.23 -22.43
CA GLN A 780 41.80 12.05 -21.62
C GLN A 780 40.30 11.81 -21.35
N LEU A 781 39.51 12.89 -21.14
CA LEU A 781 38.07 12.79 -21.00
C LEU A 781 37.38 12.39 -22.32
N GLN A 782 37.98 12.58 -23.48
CA GLN A 782 37.43 12.21 -24.79
C GLN A 782 37.81 10.77 -25.17
N GLU A 783 38.96 10.27 -24.70
CA GLU A 783 39.37 8.87 -24.86
C GLU A 783 38.53 7.92 -24.01
N ASP A 784 38.14 8.32 -22.77
CA ASP A 784 37.27 7.56 -21.88
C ASP A 784 35.81 7.48 -22.41
N ASP A 785 35.29 8.51 -23.07
CA ASP A 785 33.94 8.56 -23.64
C ASP A 785 33.76 7.60 -24.84
N ASP A 786 34.83 7.27 -25.59
CA ASP A 786 34.77 6.40 -26.74
C ASP A 786 35.02 4.92 -26.44
N GLU A 787 35.50 4.59 -25.24
CA GLU A 787 35.89 3.20 -24.89
C GLU A 787 34.70 2.27 -24.82
N LEU A 788 33.62 2.63 -24.14
CA LEU A 788 32.43 1.77 -23.98
C LEU A 788 31.69 1.49 -25.30
N PRO A 789 31.39 2.48 -26.17
CA PRO A 789 30.80 2.24 -27.48
C PRO A 789 31.65 1.34 -28.37
N LEU A 790 32.97 1.50 -28.35
CA LEU A 790 33.90 0.64 -29.10
C LEU A 790 33.90 -0.80 -28.60
N GLN A 791 33.92 -1.01 -27.28
CA GLN A 791 33.82 -2.35 -26.70
C GLN A 791 32.50 -3.05 -27.09
N VAL A 792 31.39 -2.33 -27.06
CA VAL A 792 30.07 -2.86 -27.45
C VAL A 792 30.05 -3.21 -28.94
N LYS A 793 30.66 -2.37 -29.80
CA LYS A 793 30.79 -2.65 -31.23
C LYS A 793 31.58 -3.94 -31.48
N ASP A 794 32.74 -4.09 -30.82
CA ASP A 794 33.61 -5.25 -31.00
C ASP A 794 32.92 -6.55 -30.53
N LEU A 795 32.17 -6.50 -29.43
CA LEU A 795 31.37 -7.62 -28.95
C LEU A 795 30.20 -7.94 -29.91
N LEU A 796 29.57 -6.94 -30.54
CA LEU A 796 28.55 -7.15 -31.57
C LEU A 796 29.13 -7.81 -32.82
N ASP A 797 30.32 -7.38 -33.25
CA ASP A 797 31.01 -7.96 -34.40
C ASP A 797 31.40 -9.43 -34.11
N GLN A 798 31.87 -9.74 -32.89
CA GLN A 798 32.12 -11.11 -32.44
C GLN A 798 30.83 -11.92 -32.38
N ALA A 799 29.72 -11.39 -31.84
CA ALA A 799 28.46 -12.10 -31.75
C ALA A 799 27.86 -12.45 -33.13
N ILE A 800 27.99 -11.53 -34.09
CA ILE A 800 27.54 -11.75 -35.47
C ILE A 800 28.43 -12.80 -36.16
N SER A 801 29.77 -12.70 -36.00
CA SER A 801 30.70 -13.62 -36.60
C SER A 801 30.63 -15.04 -36.03
N ALA A 802 30.36 -15.17 -34.73
CA ALA A 802 30.14 -16.44 -34.02
C ALA A 802 28.76 -17.05 -34.30
N GLY A 803 27.87 -16.37 -34.98
CA GLY A 803 26.54 -16.89 -35.34
C GLY A 803 25.67 -17.25 -34.14
N VAL A 804 25.74 -16.48 -33.04
CA VAL A 804 25.06 -16.81 -31.80
C VAL A 804 23.51 -16.71 -31.87
N ALA A 805 23.00 -16.02 -32.89
CA ALA A 805 21.55 -15.84 -33.10
C ALA A 805 20.97 -17.07 -33.83
N SER A 806 20.04 -17.76 -33.16
CA SER A 806 19.38 -18.95 -33.69
C SER A 806 18.22 -18.68 -34.64
N ASP A 807 17.59 -17.52 -34.52
CA ASP A 807 16.39 -17.11 -35.26
C ASP A 807 16.56 -15.76 -35.97
N ALA A 808 15.60 -15.40 -36.82
CA ALA A 808 15.63 -14.19 -37.63
C ALA A 808 15.49 -12.93 -36.73
N SER A 809 14.67 -12.99 -35.70
CA SER A 809 14.43 -11.87 -34.75
C SER A 809 15.71 -11.53 -34.01
N SER A 810 16.40 -12.55 -33.45
CA SER A 810 17.70 -12.38 -32.78
C SER A 810 18.79 -11.82 -33.70
N ARG A 811 18.81 -12.24 -34.99
CA ARG A 811 19.75 -11.67 -36.00
C ARG A 811 19.43 -10.19 -36.27
N ASN A 812 18.16 -9.85 -36.44
CA ASN A 812 17.74 -8.48 -36.65
C ASN A 812 18.06 -7.59 -35.44
N ALA A 813 17.92 -8.10 -34.22
CA ALA A 813 18.29 -7.41 -32.98
C ALA A 813 19.77 -7.02 -32.96
N LEU A 814 20.67 -7.98 -33.28
CA LEU A 814 22.13 -7.72 -33.38
C LEU A 814 22.48 -6.69 -34.43
N VAL A 815 21.86 -6.78 -35.63
CA VAL A 815 22.09 -5.84 -36.73
C VAL A 815 21.56 -4.44 -36.37
N LYS A 816 20.38 -4.34 -35.74
CA LYS A 816 19.80 -3.09 -35.27
C LYS A 816 20.71 -2.42 -34.26
N ALA A 817 21.15 -3.17 -33.24
CA ALA A 817 22.08 -2.68 -32.21
C ALA A 817 23.40 -2.21 -32.83
N LYS A 818 23.99 -2.99 -33.75
CA LYS A 818 25.21 -2.59 -34.47
C LYS A 818 25.04 -1.29 -35.25
N ASN A 819 23.92 -1.14 -35.97
CA ASN A 819 23.64 0.09 -36.74
C ASN A 819 23.47 1.30 -35.81
N SER A 820 22.89 1.14 -34.63
CA SER A 820 22.75 2.20 -33.63
C SER A 820 24.11 2.62 -33.07
N ILE A 821 24.96 1.67 -32.72
CA ILE A 821 26.35 1.95 -32.25
C ILE A 821 27.19 2.60 -33.32
N LEU A 822 27.12 2.17 -34.59
CA LEU A 822 27.82 2.81 -35.66
C LEU A 822 27.38 4.27 -35.88
N LYS A 823 26.09 4.56 -35.73
CA LYS A 823 25.59 5.94 -35.79
C LYS A 823 26.12 6.78 -34.62
N LEU A 824 26.19 6.19 -33.42
CA LEU A 824 26.76 6.86 -32.26
C LEU A 824 28.23 7.21 -32.48
N LEU A 825 29.06 6.23 -32.90
CA LEU A 825 30.48 6.42 -33.18
C LEU A 825 30.72 7.41 -34.31
N ALA A 826 29.91 7.42 -35.37
CA ALA A 826 30.01 8.37 -36.49
C ALA A 826 29.68 9.82 -36.05
N GLY A 827 28.87 9.99 -34.99
CA GLY A 827 28.59 11.30 -34.40
C GLY A 827 29.71 11.81 -33.47
N ILE A 828 30.48 10.89 -32.86
CA ILE A 828 31.60 11.20 -31.97
C ILE A 828 32.87 11.53 -32.73
N ILE A 829 33.16 10.82 -33.85
CA ILE A 829 34.35 11.05 -34.69
C ILE A 829 34.11 12.31 -35.54
N LYS A 830 34.71 13.42 -35.20
CA LYS A 830 34.78 14.60 -36.06
C LYS A 830 35.62 14.29 -37.28
N PRO A 831 35.24 14.78 -38.51
CA PRO A 831 36.04 14.59 -39.71
C PRO A 831 37.20 15.59 -39.69
N SER A 832 38.23 15.38 -38.89
CA SER A 832 39.45 16.19 -38.87
C SER A 832 40.72 15.46 -39.24
N ASP A 833 40.72 14.13 -39.45
CA ASP A 833 41.91 13.36 -39.81
C ASP A 833 41.65 12.44 -41.01
N MET A 834 41.32 13.02 -42.13
CA MET A 834 41.59 12.36 -43.40
C MET A 834 42.53 13.25 -44.23
N ASP A 835 43.75 12.85 -44.25
CA ASP A 835 44.83 13.38 -45.04
C ASP A 835 44.45 13.53 -46.51
N SER A 836 44.72 14.71 -46.99
CA SER A 836 44.65 15.11 -48.38
C SER A 836 45.71 14.39 -49.23
N SER A 837 45.35 13.31 -49.86
CA SER A 837 46.05 12.89 -51.11
C SER A 837 45.14 11.96 -51.92
N THR A 838 44.44 12.46 -52.88
CA THR A 838 44.51 12.11 -54.31
C THR A 838 43.44 12.84 -55.10
N MET A 839 43.93 13.60 -56.01
CA MET A 839 43.39 14.26 -57.21
C MET A 839 42.15 13.65 -57.83
N SER A 840 41.27 14.59 -58.14
CA SER A 840 40.67 14.86 -59.48
C SER A 840 40.08 13.72 -60.26
N ALA A 841 38.73 13.73 -60.36
CA ALA A 841 38.03 13.64 -61.64
C ALA A 841 36.55 13.97 -61.50
N ARG A 842 36.13 15.13 -62.03
CA ARG A 842 34.80 15.34 -62.60
C ARG A 842 34.84 14.64 -64.01
N PRO A 843 33.72 14.37 -64.67
CA PRO A 843 32.26 14.55 -64.48
C PRO A 843 31.45 13.38 -65.10
N GLY A 844 30.17 13.41 -64.95
CA GLY A 844 29.33 12.58 -65.83
C GLY A 844 27.85 12.59 -65.44
N ARG A 845 27.16 13.58 -65.99
CA ARG A 845 25.71 13.53 -66.15
C ARG A 845 25.36 12.34 -67.05
N ARG A 846 24.56 11.41 -66.55
CA ARG A 846 23.70 10.50 -67.32
C ARG A 846 22.58 9.97 -66.50
N GLU A 847 21.39 10.34 -66.87
CA GLU A 847 20.25 9.53 -67.36
C GLU A 847 19.54 8.64 -66.35
N ARG A 848 18.31 9.03 -66.12
CA ARG A 848 17.21 8.25 -65.60
C ARG A 848 17.06 6.97 -66.40
N VAL A 849 17.21 5.86 -65.72
CA VAL A 849 16.61 4.58 -66.14
C VAL A 849 15.51 4.26 -65.12
N ARG A 850 14.33 4.28 -65.66
CA ARG A 850 13.08 3.85 -65.04
C ARG A 850 13.16 2.31 -64.95
N VAL A 851 13.22 1.76 -63.74
CA VAL A 851 12.99 0.34 -63.50
C VAL A 851 11.67 0.23 -62.77
N LYS A 852 10.87 -0.70 -63.30
CA LYS A 852 9.48 -0.98 -62.91
C LYS A 852 9.38 -1.38 -61.46
N ASP A 853 8.30 -0.89 -60.83
CA ASP A 853 7.71 -1.39 -59.59
C ASP A 853 7.24 -2.82 -59.81
N GLU A 854 7.77 -3.73 -58.95
CA GLU A 854 7.06 -4.95 -58.57
C GLU A 854 6.77 -4.84 -57.07
N PRO A 855 5.59 -5.27 -56.63
CA PRO A 855 5.13 -5.03 -55.27
C PRO A 855 5.85 -5.96 -54.28
N ILE A 856 6.50 -5.39 -53.27
CA ILE A 856 6.93 -6.09 -52.10
C ILE A 856 5.74 -6.17 -51.17
N GLU A 857 5.35 -7.41 -50.91
CA GLU A 857 4.24 -7.77 -50.01
C GLU A 857 4.40 -7.17 -48.63
N GLU A 858 3.32 -6.57 -48.16
CA GLU A 858 3.12 -6.04 -46.83
C GLU A 858 3.09 -7.19 -45.82
N GLU A 859 4.20 -7.49 -45.13
CA GLU A 859 4.24 -8.37 -43.93
C GLU A 859 4.48 -7.61 -42.61
N ASP A 860 4.54 -6.28 -42.60
CA ASP A 860 4.90 -5.49 -41.42
C ASP A 860 3.71 -5.03 -40.54
N GLU A 861 2.46 -5.26 -40.92
CA GLU A 861 1.29 -4.86 -40.10
C GLU A 861 0.96 -5.83 -38.96
N ASN A 862 1.50 -7.06 -38.97
CA ASN A 862 1.21 -8.03 -37.89
C ASN A 862 2.04 -7.84 -36.61
N GLU A 863 3.21 -7.20 -36.66
CA GLU A 863 4.02 -6.96 -35.45
C GLU A 863 3.49 -5.81 -34.60
N VAL A 864 2.91 -4.78 -35.20
CA VAL A 864 2.28 -3.65 -34.47
C VAL A 864 0.99 -4.09 -33.79
N THR A 865 0.26 -5.00 -34.40
CA THR A 865 -0.99 -5.56 -33.84
C THR A 865 -0.70 -6.48 -32.62
N VAL A 866 0.40 -7.25 -32.68
CA VAL A 866 0.82 -8.12 -31.55
C VAL A 866 1.34 -7.32 -30.36
N MET A 867 2.02 -6.18 -30.59
CA MET A 867 2.46 -5.31 -29.51
C MET A 867 1.28 -4.58 -28.85
N SER A 868 0.28 -4.18 -29.61
CA SER A 868 -0.97 -3.62 -29.05
C SER A 868 -1.79 -4.67 -28.32
N GLN A 869 -1.72 -5.93 -28.74
CA GLN A 869 -2.36 -7.05 -28.02
C GLN A 869 -1.61 -7.44 -26.76
N ALA A 870 -0.27 -7.35 -26.71
CA ALA A 870 0.49 -7.62 -25.50
C ALA A 870 0.27 -6.53 -24.41
N SER A 871 0.17 -5.25 -24.80
CA SER A 871 -0.22 -4.20 -23.85
C SER A 871 -1.71 -4.27 -23.46
N ARG A 872 -2.57 -4.79 -24.34
CA ARG A 872 -3.97 -5.11 -24.02
C ARG A 872 -4.09 -6.35 -23.16
N ALA A 873 -3.27 -7.38 -23.37
CA ALA A 873 -3.24 -8.57 -22.51
C ALA A 873 -2.74 -8.22 -21.08
N SER A 874 -1.82 -7.28 -20.93
CA SER A 874 -1.42 -6.75 -19.62
C SER A 874 -2.55 -5.96 -18.93
N SER A 875 -3.35 -5.19 -19.69
CA SER A 875 -4.51 -4.48 -19.15
C SER A 875 -5.71 -5.42 -18.89
N VAL A 876 -5.86 -6.48 -19.69
CA VAL A 876 -6.87 -7.54 -19.48
C VAL A 876 -6.48 -8.42 -18.30
N ALA A 877 -5.18 -8.70 -18.08
CA ALA A 877 -4.72 -9.39 -16.87
C ALA A 877 -5.00 -8.58 -15.60
N THR A 878 -4.87 -7.23 -15.64
CA THR A 878 -5.25 -6.37 -14.51
C THR A 878 -6.78 -6.32 -14.32
N SER A 879 -7.57 -6.41 -15.38
CA SER A 879 -9.04 -6.47 -15.28
C SER A 879 -9.55 -7.86 -14.86
N ASN A 880 -8.85 -8.94 -15.22
CA ASN A 880 -9.18 -10.29 -14.74
C ASN A 880 -8.79 -10.51 -13.27
N ILE A 881 -7.74 -9.85 -12.78
CA ILE A 881 -7.39 -9.85 -11.35
C ILE A 881 -8.51 -9.19 -10.53
N SER A 882 -9.12 -8.14 -11.03
CA SER A 882 -10.28 -7.52 -10.37
C SER A 882 -11.57 -8.35 -10.47
N ARG A 883 -11.64 -9.38 -11.34
CA ARG A 883 -12.79 -10.29 -11.48
C ARG A 883 -12.73 -11.47 -10.48
N ILE A 884 -11.52 -11.82 -10.02
CA ILE A 884 -11.32 -12.84 -8.98
C ILE A 884 -11.65 -12.29 -7.59
N GLU A 885 -11.59 -10.96 -7.41
CA GLU A 885 -12.00 -10.30 -6.15
C GLU A 885 -13.52 -10.30 -5.91
N GLU A 886 -14.35 -10.73 -6.89
CA GLU A 886 -15.81 -10.81 -6.71
C GLU A 886 -16.29 -12.08 -6.00
N GLU A 887 -15.44 -13.10 -5.81
CA GLU A 887 -15.77 -14.28 -5.02
C GLU A 887 -15.29 -14.18 -3.56
N ASP A 888 -14.49 -13.17 -3.20
CA ASP A 888 -14.07 -12.94 -1.82
C ASP A 888 -14.87 -11.75 -1.26
N GLU A 889 -16.02 -12.07 -0.67
CA GLU A 889 -16.81 -11.16 0.15
C GLU A 889 -15.97 -10.76 1.35
N GLY A 890 -15.40 -9.56 1.30
CA GLY A 890 -14.90 -8.87 2.48
C GLY A 890 -13.40 -8.78 2.59
N GLU A 891 -12.80 -7.80 1.93
CA GLU A 891 -11.76 -7.05 2.58
C GLU A 891 -12.40 -6.26 3.74
N GLU A 892 -12.63 -6.99 4.83
CA GLU A 892 -12.70 -6.36 6.13
C GLU A 892 -11.42 -5.54 6.27
N THR A 893 -11.55 -4.24 6.43
CA THR A 893 -10.44 -3.42 6.90
C THR A 893 -9.85 -4.09 8.15
N GLU A 894 -8.56 -3.92 8.44
CA GLU A 894 -7.93 -4.52 9.64
C GLU A 894 -8.73 -4.23 10.93
N THR A 895 -9.49 -3.13 10.96
CA THR A 895 -10.43 -2.75 12.03
C THR A 895 -11.65 -3.66 12.09
N GLU A 896 -12.25 -4.07 10.98
CA GLU A 896 -13.36 -5.03 10.98
C GLU A 896 -12.91 -6.44 11.37
N LYS A 897 -11.73 -6.88 10.92
CA LYS A 897 -11.16 -8.18 11.37
C LYS A 897 -10.87 -8.18 12.87
N ARG A 898 -10.44 -7.07 13.44
CA ARG A 898 -10.25 -6.95 14.89
C ARG A 898 -11.59 -6.91 15.65
N ARG A 899 -12.59 -6.20 15.14
CA ARG A 899 -13.95 -6.19 15.71
C ARG A 899 -14.61 -7.58 15.62
N SER A 900 -14.47 -8.31 14.52
CA SER A 900 -15.03 -9.64 14.38
C SER A 900 -14.30 -10.71 15.20
N SER A 901 -13.00 -10.55 15.45
CA SER A 901 -12.24 -11.48 16.30
C SER A 901 -12.55 -11.30 17.80
N ALA A 902 -12.74 -10.06 18.25
CA ALA A 902 -13.19 -9.77 19.61
C ALA A 902 -14.61 -10.33 19.86
N ARG A 903 -15.52 -10.16 18.89
CA ARG A 903 -16.88 -10.73 18.95
C ARG A 903 -16.90 -12.26 18.95
N ARG A 904 -16.00 -12.93 18.21
CA ARG A 904 -15.92 -14.38 18.23
C ARG A 904 -15.50 -14.94 19.59
N SER A 905 -14.66 -14.24 20.34
CA SER A 905 -14.31 -14.65 21.70
C SER A 905 -15.48 -14.49 22.69
N GLU A 906 -16.32 -13.47 22.50
CA GLU A 906 -17.51 -13.26 23.33
C GLU A 906 -18.68 -14.20 22.96
N SER A 907 -18.94 -14.46 21.67
CA SER A 907 -20.00 -15.38 21.25
C SER A 907 -19.73 -16.85 21.58
N VAL A 908 -18.47 -17.25 21.66
CA VAL A 908 -18.10 -18.62 22.10
C VAL A 908 -18.31 -18.80 23.62
N ALA A 909 -18.25 -17.73 24.41
CA ALA A 909 -18.57 -17.78 25.84
C ALA A 909 -20.08 -17.86 26.12
N SER A 910 -20.95 -17.29 25.28
CA SER A 910 -22.41 -17.30 25.48
C SER A 910 -23.13 -18.53 24.91
N THR A 911 -22.53 -19.27 23.96
CA THR A 911 -23.13 -20.47 23.37
C THR A 911 -22.84 -21.78 24.14
N ALA A 912 -22.07 -21.75 25.22
CA ALA A 912 -21.79 -22.92 26.03
C ALA A 912 -22.84 -23.22 27.12
N GLU A 913 -23.85 -22.38 27.35
CA GLU A 913 -24.87 -22.55 28.37
C GLU A 913 -26.23 -23.07 27.90
N GLY A 914 -26.39 -23.56 26.69
CA GLY A 914 -27.70 -23.97 26.22
C GLY A 914 -27.71 -25.33 25.50
N ASP A 915 -27.49 -26.45 26.17
CA ASP A 915 -28.12 -27.72 25.83
C ASP A 915 -27.81 -28.82 26.89
N ASN A 916 -28.69 -28.97 27.84
CA ASN A 916 -28.90 -30.20 28.58
C ASN A 916 -30.24 -30.17 29.27
N THR A 917 -31.32 -30.48 28.59
CA THR A 917 -32.49 -31.21 29.12
C THR A 917 -33.19 -31.90 27.95
N GLU A 918 -32.95 -33.14 27.74
CA GLU A 918 -33.64 -34.41 27.53
C GLU A 918 -32.74 -35.48 26.95
#